data_3cfffcc8ecd88e78c214a62386de5bfd
#
_entry.id   3cfffcc8ecd88e78c214a62386de5bfd
#
_cell.length_a   1.000
_cell.length_b   1.000
_cell.length_c   1.000
_cell.angle_alpha   90.00
_cell.angle_beta   90.00
_cell.angle_gamma   90.00
#
_symmetry.space_group_name_H-M   'P 1'
#
loop_
_entity.id
_entity.type
_entity.pdbx_description
1 polymer ?
#
loop_
_entity_poly.entity_id
_entity_poly.type
_entity_poly.pdbx_seq_one_letter_code
_entity_poly.pdbx_strand_id
1 'polypeptide(L)'
;MEINTNIPQIIQPLYDCLVNHEADMALAGSQMFFDFPVYKELDEGVLVAQTMVLSKNHGVLLFRVSQQTDEASFDTKYKEEIDELNKLYSIVFARLLRNDKLKSGRSSIIVPITTLLYAPYLVGQEHSREKFSQDDVFVAFTESQLVDSIKEASRGLQTLTDDNFEELQSTIEGSKGLLVPNLRETVSENTKGYVANMAEREIMLFDRKQKTAYLEPLIGVSRIRGLAGSGKTVILCMKAALLHLSDPNAQILYTFYTKSLYQHVRRLITRFYRQYNDQDPDWEKIQVRHAWGSSNMEGVYSLACSHHGVAKMSYSEARFRNVADPFNVVCKDFMQKVPCPDKLYDYVLIDEGQDFPTSFISLCLSLVKDEKILFAYDDQQTIFQNHAPTSEEIFGKNEDGTPRVSFKSDTVLPKCYRNPREILVVAHALGFGIYSKSISQMIENEEYWQDIGYEIKEGKLVAGNRVSILRPEENSLKSISQHYSKEDIVRCRVNEEFRDEIIETCQCVKDDIVNQNLHPEDIMVLTADDKNAASYLNTIERFLADGMSIKCNNVHADKFSVGNFQEKGRVTLSTIHKAKGNEAYSVYIVGIDALIPAKKNYRARNLLFTAMTRAKGWVRLSGLGETAQLWANEIQKALEEYPYLRFIYPTEADIKLMKRDMAEASAKENKLNRLIDELLGEMSPEEVKLFIEQRAKNKE
;
A
#
# COMPACT_ATOMS: atom_id res chain seq x y z
N MET A 1 2.39 8.47 -24.99
CA MET A 1 3.42 8.68 -23.94
C MET A 1 2.74 8.82 -22.58
N GLU A 2 3.22 8.13 -21.55
CA GLU A 2 2.66 8.19 -20.20
C GLU A 2 3.40 9.24 -19.35
N ILE A 3 2.64 10.06 -18.59
CA ILE A 3 3.18 11.11 -17.72
C ILE A 3 2.88 10.77 -16.28
N ASN A 4 3.86 10.93 -15.40
CA ASN A 4 3.75 10.54 -14.00
C ASN A 4 3.54 11.70 -13.00
N THR A 5 3.63 12.97 -13.46
CA THR A 5 3.44 14.18 -12.63
C THR A 5 2.83 15.33 -13.44
N ASN A 6 2.45 16.42 -12.77
CA ASN A 6 2.05 17.65 -13.43
C ASN A 6 3.22 18.26 -14.19
N ILE A 7 2.97 18.79 -15.39
CA ILE A 7 4.00 19.34 -16.26
C ILE A 7 4.43 20.73 -15.75
N PRO A 8 5.72 20.90 -15.38
CA PRO A 8 6.24 22.22 -15.04
C PRO A 8 6.14 23.18 -16.24
N GLN A 9 5.77 24.43 -16.00
CA GLN A 9 5.56 25.43 -17.08
C GLN A 9 6.79 25.61 -17.98
N ILE A 10 8.00 25.51 -17.41
CA ILE A 10 9.25 25.61 -18.15
C ILE A 10 9.45 24.50 -19.17
N ILE A 11 8.91 23.32 -18.92
CA ILE A 11 9.08 22.12 -19.75
C ILE A 11 7.95 21.99 -20.79
N GLN A 12 6.94 22.86 -20.73
CA GLN A 12 5.78 22.80 -21.62
C GLN A 12 6.17 22.72 -23.10
N PRO A 13 7.13 23.53 -23.64
CA PRO A 13 7.52 23.43 -25.06
C PRO A 13 8.13 22.07 -25.43
N LEU A 14 8.93 21.48 -24.53
CA LEU A 14 9.47 20.12 -24.73
C LEU A 14 8.35 19.10 -24.76
N TYR A 15 7.44 19.18 -23.79
CA TYR A 15 6.30 18.27 -23.69
C TYR A 15 5.40 18.33 -24.95
N ASP A 16 5.04 19.53 -25.39
CA ASP A 16 4.20 19.74 -26.56
C ASP A 16 4.86 19.17 -27.83
N CYS A 17 6.16 19.40 -28.02
CA CYS A 17 6.92 18.82 -29.12
C CYS A 17 6.92 17.29 -29.08
N LEU A 18 7.22 16.68 -27.92
CA LEU A 18 7.27 15.21 -27.76
C LEU A 18 5.91 14.56 -27.99
N VAL A 19 4.81 15.18 -27.57
CA VAL A 19 3.46 14.66 -27.78
C VAL A 19 3.01 14.83 -29.22
N ASN A 20 3.21 16.00 -29.81
CA ASN A 20 2.79 16.30 -31.19
C ASN A 20 3.51 15.41 -32.22
N HIS A 21 4.73 15.02 -31.94
CA HIS A 21 5.57 14.18 -32.81
C HIS A 21 5.83 12.78 -32.27
N GLU A 22 5.01 12.28 -31.34
CA GLU A 22 5.18 10.97 -30.66
C GLU A 22 5.35 9.81 -31.65
N ALA A 23 4.52 9.78 -32.68
CA ALA A 23 4.57 8.75 -33.73
C ALA A 23 5.81 8.85 -34.59
N ASP A 24 6.20 10.08 -34.99
CA ASP A 24 7.36 10.35 -35.83
C ASP A 24 8.67 9.97 -35.17
N MET A 25 8.73 10.11 -33.85
CA MET A 25 9.89 9.76 -33.03
C MET A 25 9.84 8.36 -32.44
N ALA A 26 8.84 7.56 -32.77
CA ALA A 26 8.65 6.22 -32.21
C ALA A 26 8.64 6.16 -30.65
N LEU A 27 8.03 7.16 -30.01
CA LEU A 27 7.92 7.29 -28.56
C LEU A 27 6.61 6.69 -27.98
N ALA A 28 5.80 6.01 -28.78
CA ALA A 28 4.58 5.36 -28.31
C ALA A 28 4.88 4.39 -27.16
N GLY A 29 4.12 4.48 -26.07
CA GLY A 29 4.31 3.64 -24.88
C GLY A 29 5.51 4.05 -24.00
N SER A 30 6.17 5.18 -24.28
CA SER A 30 7.25 5.71 -23.44
C SER A 30 6.71 6.35 -22.16
N GLN A 31 7.53 6.41 -21.11
CA GLN A 31 7.23 7.07 -19.84
C GLN A 31 8.08 8.31 -19.67
N MET A 32 7.48 9.40 -19.21
CA MET A 32 8.14 10.67 -19.01
C MET A 32 8.07 11.07 -17.53
N PHE A 33 9.23 11.45 -16.97
CA PHE A 33 9.41 11.89 -15.61
C PHE A 33 9.91 13.32 -15.59
N PHE A 34 9.43 14.12 -14.61
CA PHE A 34 9.88 15.49 -14.35
C PHE A 34 10.50 15.58 -12.97
N ASP A 35 11.63 16.28 -12.86
CA ASP A 35 12.39 16.46 -11.62
C ASP A 35 12.67 15.13 -10.89
N PHE A 36 12.90 14.08 -11.68
CA PHE A 36 13.16 12.73 -11.21
C PHE A 36 13.99 11.94 -12.25
N PRO A 37 14.90 11.05 -11.82
CA PRO A 37 15.32 10.78 -10.45
C PRO A 37 16.18 11.88 -9.83
N VAL A 38 16.26 11.87 -8.49
CA VAL A 38 17.06 12.78 -7.68
C VAL A 38 18.29 12.02 -7.19
N TYR A 39 19.49 12.46 -7.54
CA TYR A 39 20.74 11.86 -7.11
C TYR A 39 21.48 12.80 -6.16
N LYS A 40 22.16 12.22 -5.14
CA LYS A 40 23.00 12.98 -4.23
C LYS A 40 24.42 12.42 -4.27
N GLU A 41 25.38 13.23 -4.65
CA GLU A 41 26.81 12.92 -4.59
C GLU A 41 27.47 13.52 -3.36
N LEU A 42 28.54 12.85 -2.88
CA LEU A 42 29.21 13.17 -1.61
C LEU A 42 29.75 14.61 -1.54
N ASP A 43 30.22 15.16 -2.65
CA ASP A 43 30.91 16.46 -2.70
C ASP A 43 30.22 17.50 -3.61
N GLU A 44 29.19 17.14 -4.39
CA GLU A 44 28.65 18.01 -5.45
C GLU A 44 27.19 18.46 -5.24
N GLY A 45 26.54 18.02 -4.15
CA GLY A 45 25.15 18.41 -3.86
C GLY A 45 24.10 17.49 -4.48
N VAL A 46 22.92 18.05 -4.74
CA VAL A 46 21.77 17.32 -5.29
C VAL A 46 21.70 17.54 -6.79
N LEU A 47 21.70 16.46 -7.56
CA LEU A 47 21.55 16.47 -9.02
C LEU A 47 20.20 15.86 -9.40
N VAL A 48 19.38 16.62 -10.13
CA VAL A 48 18.03 16.24 -10.51
C VAL A 48 17.90 16.14 -12.02
N ALA A 49 17.37 15.02 -12.52
CA ALA A 49 17.02 14.93 -13.93
C ALA A 49 15.76 15.80 -14.18
N GLN A 50 15.94 16.96 -14.83
CA GLN A 50 14.83 17.87 -15.11
C GLN A 50 13.73 17.20 -15.91
N THR A 51 14.11 16.42 -16.95
CA THR A 51 13.20 15.57 -17.69
C THR A 51 13.93 14.31 -18.14
N MET A 52 13.31 13.16 -17.88
CA MET A 52 13.77 11.85 -18.34
C MET A 52 12.63 11.13 -19.07
N VAL A 53 12.95 10.56 -20.23
CA VAL A 53 12.02 9.70 -20.97
C VAL A 53 12.61 8.30 -21.08
N LEU A 54 11.84 7.30 -20.69
CA LEU A 54 12.16 5.88 -20.87
C LEU A 54 11.36 5.33 -22.05
N SER A 55 12.05 4.78 -23.02
CA SER A 55 11.48 4.26 -24.27
C SER A 55 12.08 2.92 -24.64
N LYS A 56 11.24 2.00 -25.17
CA LYS A 56 11.74 0.72 -25.73
C LYS A 56 12.68 0.93 -26.91
N ASN A 57 12.42 1.97 -27.71
CA ASN A 57 13.16 2.24 -28.93
C ASN A 57 14.40 3.11 -28.71
N HIS A 58 14.44 3.91 -27.63
CA HIS A 58 15.51 4.88 -27.37
C HIS A 58 16.29 4.61 -26.08
N GLY A 59 15.83 3.66 -25.22
CA GLY A 59 16.41 3.50 -23.89
C GLY A 59 16.06 4.69 -22.99
N VAL A 60 17.07 5.44 -22.57
CA VAL A 60 16.94 6.63 -21.70
C VAL A 60 17.25 7.88 -22.47
N LEU A 61 16.32 8.83 -22.53
CA LEU A 61 16.54 10.18 -23.03
C LEU A 61 16.55 11.15 -21.84
N LEU A 62 17.64 11.88 -21.66
CA LEU A 62 17.83 12.91 -20.63
C LEU A 62 17.75 14.29 -21.26
N PHE A 63 16.78 15.07 -20.84
CA PHE A 63 16.56 16.41 -21.37
C PHE A 63 16.87 17.48 -20.32
N ARG A 64 17.48 18.55 -20.79
CA ARG A 64 17.55 19.84 -20.11
C ARG A 64 16.90 20.90 -20.98
N VAL A 65 15.94 21.66 -20.44
CA VAL A 65 15.34 22.80 -21.12
C VAL A 65 15.99 24.07 -20.58
N SER A 66 16.71 24.78 -21.45
CA SER A 66 17.34 26.05 -21.10
C SER A 66 16.33 27.18 -21.06
N GLN A 67 16.41 28.02 -20.05
CA GLN A 67 15.52 29.19 -19.85
C GLN A 67 16.06 30.48 -20.50
N GLN A 68 17.25 30.42 -21.12
CA GLN A 68 17.91 31.60 -21.66
C GLN A 68 17.16 32.11 -22.89
N THR A 69 17.00 33.44 -22.98
CA THR A 69 16.27 34.10 -24.07
C THR A 69 17.18 34.86 -25.01
N ASP A 70 18.47 35.06 -24.64
CA ASP A 70 19.48 35.74 -25.44
C ASP A 70 20.79 34.92 -25.49
N GLU A 71 21.56 35.14 -26.56
CA GLU A 71 22.80 34.40 -26.86
C GLU A 71 23.88 34.57 -25.79
N ALA A 72 24.04 35.76 -25.22
CA ALA A 72 25.10 36.03 -24.25
C ALA A 72 24.82 35.27 -22.91
N SER A 73 23.58 35.28 -22.48
CA SER A 73 23.15 34.51 -21.31
C SER A 73 23.27 33.01 -21.57
N PHE A 74 22.91 32.55 -22.76
CA PHE A 74 23.05 31.15 -23.15
C PHE A 74 24.52 30.71 -23.20
N ASP A 75 25.41 31.45 -23.85
CA ASP A 75 26.86 31.16 -23.90
C ASP A 75 27.48 31.03 -22.50
N THR A 76 26.97 31.81 -21.54
CA THR A 76 27.44 31.76 -20.15
C THR A 76 26.96 30.50 -19.42
N LYS A 77 25.73 30.11 -19.63
CA LYS A 77 25.07 28.97 -18.94
C LYS A 77 25.27 27.63 -19.65
N TYR A 78 25.53 27.63 -20.92
CA TYR A 78 25.63 26.46 -21.78
C TYR A 78 26.57 25.39 -21.21
N LYS A 79 27.79 25.78 -20.78
CA LYS A 79 28.77 24.83 -20.23
C LYS A 79 28.27 24.17 -18.94
N GLU A 80 27.64 24.95 -18.07
CA GLU A 80 27.07 24.45 -16.81
C GLU A 80 25.92 23.46 -17.09
N GLU A 81 25.01 23.76 -18.03
CA GLU A 81 23.90 22.90 -18.43
C GLU A 81 24.35 21.57 -19.09
N ILE A 82 25.45 21.65 -19.91
CA ILE A 82 26.08 20.46 -20.50
C ILE A 82 26.79 19.63 -19.43
N ASP A 83 27.50 20.22 -18.50
CA ASP A 83 28.19 19.51 -17.42
C ASP A 83 27.19 18.77 -16.53
N GLU A 84 26.03 19.37 -16.23
CA GLU A 84 24.95 18.71 -15.50
C GLU A 84 24.42 17.49 -16.26
N LEU A 85 24.19 17.60 -17.57
CA LEU A 85 23.74 16.46 -18.40
C LEU A 85 24.78 15.34 -18.45
N ASN A 86 26.08 15.66 -18.57
CA ASN A 86 27.15 14.68 -18.57
C ASN A 86 27.28 13.96 -17.20
N LYS A 87 27.10 14.69 -16.10
CA LYS A 87 27.04 14.10 -14.76
C LYS A 87 25.86 13.17 -14.62
N LEU A 88 24.68 13.59 -15.06
CA LEU A 88 23.46 12.74 -15.07
C LEU A 88 23.68 11.49 -15.90
N TYR A 89 24.26 11.61 -17.09
CA TYR A 89 24.61 10.47 -17.93
C TYR A 89 25.49 9.48 -17.15
N SER A 90 26.55 9.96 -16.54
CA SER A 90 27.52 9.13 -15.81
C SER A 90 26.87 8.38 -14.64
N ILE A 91 26.01 9.05 -13.89
CA ILE A 91 25.30 8.45 -12.76
C ILE A 91 24.29 7.41 -13.24
N VAL A 92 23.48 7.74 -14.25
CA VAL A 92 22.48 6.81 -14.82
C VAL A 92 23.19 5.59 -15.39
N PHE A 93 24.28 5.79 -16.16
CA PHE A 93 25.09 4.70 -16.71
C PHE A 93 25.63 3.77 -15.62
N ALA A 94 26.27 4.34 -14.59
CA ALA A 94 26.83 3.57 -13.48
C ALA A 94 25.75 2.77 -12.76
N ARG A 95 24.56 3.31 -12.64
CA ARG A 95 23.41 2.66 -12.01
C ARG A 95 22.88 1.51 -12.86
N LEU A 96 22.66 1.71 -14.15
CA LEU A 96 22.24 0.65 -15.06
C LEU A 96 23.29 -0.47 -15.15
N LEU A 97 24.57 -0.12 -15.07
CA LEU A 97 25.67 -1.07 -15.04
C LEU A 97 25.67 -1.96 -13.76
N ARG A 98 25.06 -1.55 -12.64
CA ARG A 98 24.90 -2.38 -11.45
C ARG A 98 23.83 -3.47 -11.62
N ASN A 99 22.98 -3.37 -12.63
CA ASN A 99 21.94 -4.36 -12.93
C ASN A 99 22.45 -5.41 -13.93
N ASP A 100 22.65 -6.65 -13.47
CA ASP A 100 23.21 -7.74 -14.29
C ASP A 100 22.40 -8.07 -15.53
N LYS A 101 21.09 -7.86 -15.54
CA LYS A 101 20.23 -8.09 -16.70
C LYS A 101 20.34 -6.99 -17.77
N LEU A 102 20.79 -5.79 -17.39
CA LEU A 102 20.98 -4.68 -18.32
C LEU A 102 22.42 -4.56 -18.82
N LYS A 103 23.32 -5.44 -18.38
CA LYS A 103 24.70 -5.51 -18.86
C LYS A 103 24.80 -6.21 -20.20
N SER A 104 25.68 -5.68 -21.07
CA SER A 104 26.17 -6.39 -22.27
C SER A 104 27.65 -6.82 -22.13
N GLY A 105 28.33 -6.40 -21.05
CA GLY A 105 29.73 -6.71 -20.76
C GLY A 105 30.16 -6.21 -19.38
N ARG A 106 31.46 -6.22 -19.07
CA ARG A 106 31.97 -5.75 -17.77
C ARG A 106 31.75 -4.27 -17.54
N SER A 107 31.82 -3.45 -18.60
CA SER A 107 31.69 -1.99 -18.57
C SER A 107 30.72 -1.46 -19.62
N SER A 108 29.80 -2.27 -20.09
CA SER A 108 28.83 -1.89 -21.12
C SER A 108 27.41 -2.35 -20.74
N ILE A 109 26.42 -1.61 -21.19
CA ILE A 109 24.99 -1.86 -20.96
C ILE A 109 24.27 -2.03 -22.30
N ILE A 110 23.13 -2.72 -22.28
CA ILE A 110 22.27 -2.90 -23.47
C ILE A 110 21.33 -1.71 -23.71
N VAL A 111 21.20 -0.83 -22.72
CA VAL A 111 20.29 0.33 -22.76
C VAL A 111 21.05 1.54 -23.25
N PRO A 112 20.68 2.13 -24.40
CA PRO A 112 21.27 3.39 -24.84
C PRO A 112 20.83 4.54 -23.92
N ILE A 113 21.70 5.51 -23.72
CA ILE A 113 21.42 6.74 -22.98
C ILE A 113 21.80 7.91 -23.89
N THR A 114 20.86 8.83 -24.10
CA THR A 114 21.04 10.02 -24.92
C THR A 114 20.77 11.27 -24.09
N THR A 115 21.63 12.27 -24.22
CA THR A 115 21.53 13.56 -23.55
C THR A 115 21.19 14.64 -24.54
N LEU A 116 20.19 15.49 -24.23
CA LEU A 116 19.68 16.54 -25.11
C LEU A 116 19.48 17.86 -24.34
N LEU A 117 20.05 18.92 -24.86
CA LEU A 117 19.82 20.30 -24.40
C LEU A 117 18.85 20.97 -25.38
N TYR A 118 17.69 21.41 -24.88
CA TYR A 118 16.69 22.11 -25.67
C TYR A 118 16.54 23.56 -25.20
N ALA A 119 16.73 24.52 -26.11
CA ALA A 119 16.68 25.95 -25.83
C ALA A 119 15.57 26.65 -26.66
N PRO A 120 14.27 26.35 -26.38
CA PRO A 120 13.17 26.87 -27.21
C PRO A 120 12.92 28.37 -27.06
N TYR A 121 13.45 28.98 -26.00
CA TYR A 121 13.25 30.41 -25.72
C TYR A 121 14.29 31.34 -26.37
N LEU A 122 15.31 30.74 -26.99
CA LEU A 122 16.40 31.50 -27.61
C LEU A 122 15.98 31.94 -29.04
N VAL A 123 15.60 33.20 -29.18
CA VAL A 123 15.10 33.77 -30.44
C VAL A 123 16.25 34.09 -31.40
N GLY A 124 16.11 33.67 -32.67
CA GLY A 124 17.03 34.06 -33.77
C GLY A 124 18.25 33.16 -33.96
N GLN A 125 18.35 32.03 -33.28
CA GLN A 125 19.55 31.16 -33.27
C GLN A 125 19.40 29.85 -34.06
N GLU A 126 18.52 29.81 -35.06
CA GLU A 126 18.27 28.59 -35.86
C GLU A 126 19.53 28.01 -36.53
N HIS A 127 20.56 28.84 -36.75
CA HIS A 127 21.82 28.46 -37.41
C HIS A 127 22.98 28.15 -36.47
N SER A 128 22.79 28.25 -35.15
CA SER A 128 23.87 28.12 -34.16
C SER A 128 24.14 26.71 -33.66
N ARG A 129 23.43 25.68 -34.16
CA ARG A 129 23.56 24.29 -33.70
C ARG A 129 25.00 23.78 -33.75
N GLU A 130 25.72 24.02 -34.86
CA GLU A 130 27.13 23.61 -35.04
C GLU A 130 28.09 24.27 -34.05
N LYS A 131 27.80 25.50 -33.64
CA LYS A 131 28.59 26.23 -32.64
C LYS A 131 28.51 25.60 -31.25
N PHE A 132 27.36 25.04 -30.90
CA PHE A 132 27.06 24.56 -29.56
C PHE A 132 27.00 23.02 -29.46
N SER A 133 27.14 22.27 -30.58
CA SER A 133 27.22 20.82 -30.57
C SER A 133 28.55 20.39 -29.99
N GLN A 134 28.51 19.66 -28.87
CA GLN A 134 29.68 18.95 -28.32
C GLN A 134 29.42 17.43 -28.45
N ASP A 135 30.51 16.65 -28.57
CA ASP A 135 30.55 15.29 -29.10
C ASP A 135 29.50 14.28 -28.54
N ASP A 136 29.00 14.50 -27.32
CA ASP A 136 28.10 13.54 -26.65
C ASP A 136 26.72 14.11 -26.27
N VAL A 137 26.43 15.40 -26.53
CA VAL A 137 25.16 16.05 -26.18
C VAL A 137 24.52 16.69 -27.40
N PHE A 138 23.31 16.29 -27.74
CA PHE A 138 22.53 16.93 -28.79
C PHE A 138 21.99 18.29 -28.32
N VAL A 139 22.13 19.32 -29.12
CA VAL A 139 21.59 20.66 -28.85
C VAL A 139 20.54 21.00 -29.89
N ALA A 140 19.39 21.48 -29.47
CA ALA A 140 18.28 21.87 -30.34
C ALA A 140 17.67 23.20 -29.90
N PHE A 141 17.35 24.07 -30.85
CA PHE A 141 16.75 25.40 -30.64
C PHE A 141 15.30 25.43 -31.15
N THR A 142 14.96 24.53 -32.07
CA THR A 142 13.63 24.41 -32.65
C THR A 142 13.07 23.02 -32.50
N GLU A 143 11.73 22.88 -32.60
CA GLU A 143 11.06 21.57 -32.54
C GLU A 143 11.60 20.61 -33.63
N SER A 144 11.80 21.10 -34.86
CA SER A 144 12.34 20.27 -35.93
C SER A 144 13.73 19.73 -35.60
N GLN A 145 14.63 20.60 -35.07
CA GLN A 145 15.98 20.18 -34.67
C GLN A 145 15.92 19.14 -33.53
N LEU A 146 14.98 19.29 -32.59
CA LEU A 146 14.79 18.34 -31.48
C LEU A 146 14.33 16.97 -32.01
N VAL A 147 13.33 16.97 -32.91
CA VAL A 147 12.83 15.74 -33.56
C VAL A 147 13.94 15.05 -34.34
N ASP A 148 14.72 15.81 -35.13
CA ASP A 148 15.84 15.25 -35.90
C ASP A 148 16.93 14.65 -34.99
N SER A 149 17.25 15.32 -33.87
CA SER A 149 18.22 14.83 -32.88
C SER A 149 17.78 13.52 -32.24
N ILE A 150 16.52 13.39 -31.88
CA ILE A 150 15.97 12.15 -31.29
C ILE A 150 15.99 11.00 -32.32
N LYS A 151 15.64 11.28 -33.59
CA LYS A 151 15.71 10.30 -34.67
C LYS A 151 17.14 9.87 -34.98
N GLU A 152 18.07 10.81 -34.96
CA GLU A 152 19.50 10.52 -35.18
C GLU A 152 20.06 9.65 -34.06
N ALA A 153 19.75 9.98 -32.80
CA ALA A 153 20.16 9.24 -31.62
C ALA A 153 19.65 7.78 -31.62
N SER A 154 18.51 7.51 -32.23
CA SER A 154 17.92 6.16 -32.31
C SER A 154 18.37 5.33 -33.52
N ARG A 155 19.15 5.95 -34.43
CA ARG A 155 19.52 5.29 -35.69
C ARG A 155 20.37 4.04 -35.43
N GLY A 156 19.86 2.87 -35.82
CA GLY A 156 20.57 1.59 -35.67
C GLY A 156 20.48 0.94 -34.29
N LEU A 157 19.75 1.53 -33.37
CA LEU A 157 19.48 0.91 -32.07
C LEU A 157 18.52 -0.28 -32.21
N GLN A 158 18.72 -1.30 -31.39
CA GLN A 158 17.77 -2.40 -31.25
C GLN A 158 16.71 -2.05 -30.22
N THR A 159 15.44 -2.33 -30.52
CA THR A 159 14.33 -2.15 -29.58
C THR A 159 14.52 -3.10 -28.39
N LEU A 160 14.39 -2.56 -27.18
CA LEU A 160 14.45 -3.34 -25.94
C LEU A 160 13.26 -4.34 -25.89
N THR A 161 13.53 -5.54 -25.40
CA THR A 161 12.49 -6.52 -25.09
C THR A 161 11.62 -5.99 -23.95
N ASP A 162 10.41 -6.55 -23.81
CA ASP A 162 9.51 -6.17 -22.71
C ASP A 162 10.18 -6.38 -21.35
N ASP A 163 10.86 -7.51 -21.15
CA ASP A 163 11.60 -7.82 -19.92
C ASP A 163 12.71 -6.81 -19.64
N ASN A 164 13.49 -6.41 -20.64
CA ASN A 164 14.58 -5.44 -20.49
C ASN A 164 14.04 -4.03 -20.21
N PHE A 165 12.91 -3.70 -20.79
CA PHE A 165 12.26 -2.40 -20.54
C PHE A 165 11.67 -2.33 -19.12
N GLU A 166 11.03 -3.38 -18.64
CA GLU A 166 10.56 -3.50 -17.26
C GLU A 166 11.74 -3.43 -16.27
N GLU A 167 12.86 -4.08 -16.56
CA GLU A 167 14.09 -4.01 -15.77
C GLU A 167 14.67 -2.58 -15.75
N LEU A 168 14.66 -1.88 -16.89
CA LEU A 168 15.05 -0.47 -16.97
C LEU A 168 14.16 0.41 -16.09
N GLN A 169 12.83 0.29 -16.24
CA GLN A 169 11.86 1.05 -15.44
C GLN A 169 12.07 0.83 -13.94
N SER A 170 12.11 -0.43 -13.50
CA SER A 170 12.27 -0.76 -12.08
C SER A 170 13.62 -0.32 -11.50
N THR A 171 14.66 -0.26 -12.33
CA THR A 171 16.00 0.22 -11.92
C THR A 171 16.01 1.74 -11.75
N ILE A 172 15.43 2.49 -12.69
CA ILE A 172 15.35 3.95 -12.61
C ILE A 172 14.42 4.39 -11.47
N GLU A 173 13.27 3.75 -11.32
CA GLU A 173 12.29 4.03 -10.25
C GLU A 173 12.77 3.58 -8.86
N GLY A 174 13.86 2.84 -8.76
CA GLY A 174 14.36 2.30 -7.50
C GLY A 174 13.49 1.21 -6.88
N SER A 175 12.45 0.76 -7.56
CA SER A 175 11.50 -0.23 -7.05
C SER A 175 12.15 -1.60 -6.85
N LYS A 176 13.09 -1.98 -7.71
CA LYS A 176 13.82 -3.26 -7.63
C LYS A 176 14.64 -3.43 -6.34
N GLY A 177 15.17 -2.34 -5.78
CA GLY A 177 15.91 -2.39 -4.51
C GLY A 177 15.03 -2.37 -3.27
N LEU A 178 13.78 -1.93 -3.40
CA LEU A 178 12.83 -1.81 -2.30
C LEU A 178 12.23 -3.15 -1.89
N LEU A 179 11.75 -3.87 -2.88
CA LEU A 179 11.08 -5.13 -2.71
C LEU A 179 12.06 -6.22 -3.15
N VAL A 180 12.84 -6.76 -2.21
CA VAL A 180 13.60 -7.98 -2.49
C VAL A 180 12.57 -9.10 -2.58
N PRO A 181 12.33 -9.65 -3.79
CA PRO A 181 11.35 -10.72 -3.93
C PRO A 181 11.80 -11.93 -3.10
N ASN A 182 10.89 -12.48 -2.32
CA ASN A 182 11.13 -13.72 -1.60
C ASN A 182 11.02 -14.88 -2.59
N LEU A 183 12.03 -15.00 -3.48
CA LEU A 183 12.04 -16.03 -4.51
C LEU A 183 12.40 -17.38 -3.91
N ARG A 184 11.67 -18.40 -4.33
CA ARG A 184 11.91 -19.80 -4.01
C ARG A 184 12.92 -20.33 -5.02
N GLU A 185 14.02 -20.90 -4.53
CA GLU A 185 15.20 -21.22 -5.35
C GLU A 185 14.95 -22.38 -6.31
N THR A 186 14.18 -23.39 -5.91
CA THR A 186 13.95 -24.59 -6.71
C THR A 186 12.46 -24.84 -6.86
N VAL A 187 11.88 -24.36 -7.95
CA VAL A 187 10.45 -24.51 -8.23
C VAL A 187 10.24 -25.17 -9.58
N SER A 188 9.34 -26.14 -9.64
CA SER A 188 8.88 -26.71 -10.89
C SER A 188 7.85 -25.80 -11.55
N GLU A 189 7.87 -25.73 -12.87
CA GLU A 189 6.84 -25.00 -13.63
C GLU A 189 5.43 -25.47 -13.25
N ASN A 190 4.47 -24.58 -13.29
CA ASN A 190 3.07 -24.82 -12.95
C ASN A 190 2.78 -25.20 -11.48
N THR A 191 3.74 -25.00 -10.56
CA THR A 191 3.49 -25.13 -9.13
C THR A 191 3.11 -23.79 -8.50
N LYS A 192 2.49 -23.82 -7.30
CA LYS A 192 2.18 -22.60 -6.53
C LYS A 192 3.44 -21.77 -6.23
N GLY A 193 4.56 -22.43 -5.91
CA GLY A 193 5.83 -21.75 -5.67
C GLY A 193 6.34 -20.98 -6.89
N TYR A 194 6.21 -21.58 -8.09
CA TYR A 194 6.56 -20.92 -9.36
C TYR A 194 5.68 -19.67 -9.60
N VAL A 195 4.36 -19.81 -9.47
CA VAL A 195 3.42 -18.70 -9.69
C VAL A 195 3.56 -17.62 -8.61
N ALA A 196 3.87 -18.01 -7.37
CA ALA A 196 4.18 -17.06 -6.31
C ALA A 196 5.46 -16.24 -6.64
N ASN A 197 6.48 -16.85 -7.25
CA ASN A 197 7.65 -16.10 -7.74
C ASN A 197 7.29 -15.11 -8.87
N MET A 198 6.34 -15.45 -9.73
CA MET A 198 5.84 -14.52 -10.76
C MET A 198 5.09 -13.34 -10.12
N ALA A 199 4.22 -13.62 -9.13
CA ALA A 199 3.52 -12.59 -8.40
C ALA A 199 4.47 -11.64 -7.64
N GLU A 200 5.54 -12.15 -7.01
CA GLU A 200 6.57 -11.33 -6.37
C GLU A 200 7.25 -10.37 -7.37
N ARG A 201 7.45 -10.81 -8.62
CA ARG A 201 8.00 -9.94 -9.68
C ARG A 201 7.01 -8.90 -10.16
N GLU A 202 5.72 -9.28 -10.32
CA GLU A 202 4.66 -8.35 -10.73
C GLU A 202 4.48 -7.20 -9.71
N ILE A 203 4.58 -7.48 -8.40
CA ILE A 203 4.48 -6.49 -7.33
C ILE A 203 5.60 -5.42 -7.40
N MET A 204 6.73 -5.74 -8.03
CA MET A 204 7.87 -4.80 -8.12
C MET A 204 7.63 -3.63 -9.09
N LEU A 205 6.61 -3.69 -9.93
CA LEU A 205 6.28 -2.65 -10.90
C LEU A 205 5.19 -1.75 -10.35
N PHE A 206 5.51 -0.47 -10.15
CA PHE A 206 4.52 0.52 -9.73
C PHE A 206 3.63 0.93 -10.89
N ASP A 207 2.33 1.02 -10.62
CA ASP A 207 1.39 1.60 -11.57
C ASP A 207 1.49 3.13 -11.62
N ARG A 208 0.81 3.73 -12.63
CA ARG A 208 0.82 5.18 -12.83
C ARG A 208 0.33 5.96 -11.61
N LYS A 209 -0.74 5.51 -10.93
CA LYS A 209 -1.30 6.20 -9.77
C LYS A 209 -0.35 6.16 -8.58
N GLN A 210 0.31 5.02 -8.36
CA GLN A 210 1.36 4.90 -7.35
C GLN A 210 2.52 5.85 -7.66
N LYS A 211 2.98 5.91 -8.92
CA LYS A 211 4.05 6.81 -9.37
C LYS A 211 3.69 8.27 -9.12
N THR A 212 2.50 8.69 -9.55
CA THR A 212 2.01 10.04 -9.27
C THR A 212 1.99 10.33 -7.77
N ALA A 213 1.48 9.42 -6.94
CA ALA A 213 1.36 9.63 -5.50
C ALA A 213 2.70 9.89 -4.78
N TYR A 214 3.80 9.22 -5.18
CA TYR A 214 5.09 9.46 -4.53
C TYR A 214 5.93 10.55 -5.20
N LEU A 215 5.71 10.84 -6.48
CA LEU A 215 6.46 11.87 -7.22
C LEU A 215 5.85 13.27 -7.04
N GLU A 216 4.51 13.39 -6.97
CA GLU A 216 3.83 14.67 -6.87
C GLU A 216 4.32 15.50 -5.67
N PRO A 217 4.67 16.81 -5.82
CA PRO A 217 5.13 17.64 -4.72
C PRO A 217 4.10 17.73 -3.57
N LEU A 218 4.57 17.65 -2.33
CA LEU A 218 3.72 17.81 -1.14
C LEU A 218 3.61 19.29 -0.77
N ILE A 219 2.53 19.95 -1.21
CA ILE A 219 2.33 21.41 -1.09
C ILE A 219 1.23 21.81 -0.10
N GLY A 220 0.63 20.87 0.61
CA GLY A 220 -0.45 21.11 1.57
C GLY A 220 -1.00 19.79 2.10
N VAL A 221 -2.22 19.80 2.63
CA VAL A 221 -2.87 18.59 3.14
C VAL A 221 -3.23 17.65 1.99
N SER A 222 -2.65 16.47 2.00
CA SER A 222 -2.84 15.45 0.96
C SER A 222 -3.17 14.10 1.58
N ARG A 223 -3.94 13.29 0.86
CA ARG A 223 -4.37 11.97 1.29
C ARG A 223 -4.17 10.93 0.19
N ILE A 224 -3.75 9.72 0.58
CA ILE A 224 -3.73 8.55 -0.29
C ILE A 224 -4.72 7.53 0.28
N ARG A 225 -5.72 7.15 -0.52
CA ARG A 225 -6.72 6.13 -0.16
C ARG A 225 -6.54 4.87 -0.99
N GLY A 226 -7.00 3.76 -0.47
CA GLY A 226 -7.05 2.50 -1.21
C GLY A 226 -7.15 1.29 -0.30
N LEU A 227 -7.42 0.15 -0.90
CA LEU A 227 -7.54 -1.13 -0.20
C LEU A 227 -6.24 -1.54 0.49
N ALA A 228 -6.32 -2.41 1.49
CA ALA A 228 -5.16 -3.11 2.02
C ALA A 228 -4.40 -3.80 0.86
N GLY A 229 -3.07 -3.65 0.85
CA GLY A 229 -2.25 -4.18 -0.25
C GLY A 229 -2.17 -3.32 -1.52
N SER A 230 -2.68 -2.08 -1.52
CA SER A 230 -2.47 -1.13 -2.63
C SER A 230 -1.10 -0.43 -2.63
N GLY A 231 -0.24 -0.72 -1.64
CA GLY A 231 1.13 -0.19 -1.56
C GLY A 231 1.28 1.14 -0.82
N LYS A 232 0.28 1.59 -0.06
CA LYS A 232 0.29 2.89 0.67
C LYS A 232 1.55 3.12 1.51
N THR A 233 1.91 2.16 2.38
CA THR A 233 3.13 2.23 3.22
C THR A 233 4.40 2.39 2.39
N VAL A 234 4.50 1.64 1.29
CA VAL A 234 5.66 1.72 0.37
C VAL A 234 5.76 3.12 -0.24
N ILE A 235 4.65 3.66 -0.73
CA ILE A 235 4.56 5.01 -1.30
C ILE A 235 4.98 6.08 -0.28
N LEU A 236 4.49 5.99 0.96
CA LEU A 236 4.90 6.92 2.03
C LEU A 236 6.39 6.83 2.34
N CYS A 237 6.97 5.61 2.38
CA CYS A 237 8.40 5.41 2.59
C CYS A 237 9.24 5.99 1.45
N MET A 238 8.80 5.81 0.20
CA MET A 238 9.43 6.42 -0.97
C MET A 238 9.36 7.94 -0.90
N LYS A 239 8.21 8.49 -0.53
CA LYS A 239 8.00 9.93 -0.35
C LYS A 239 8.95 10.51 0.70
N ALA A 240 9.07 9.84 1.87
CA ALA A 240 9.99 10.26 2.92
C ALA A 240 11.45 10.33 2.41
N ALA A 241 11.88 9.30 1.67
CA ALA A 241 13.21 9.24 1.12
C ALA A 241 13.45 10.33 0.05
N LEU A 242 12.49 10.55 -0.86
CA LEU A 242 12.59 11.58 -1.90
C LEU A 242 12.63 13.00 -1.31
N LEU A 243 11.79 13.28 -0.31
CA LEU A 243 11.80 14.58 0.39
C LEU A 243 13.17 14.85 1.01
N HIS A 244 13.78 13.84 1.66
CA HIS A 244 15.10 13.97 2.24
C HIS A 244 16.25 14.05 1.20
N LEU A 245 16.10 13.36 0.06
CA LEU A 245 17.04 13.49 -1.06
C LEU A 245 17.00 14.89 -1.64
N SER A 246 15.79 15.45 -1.83
CA SER A 246 15.59 16.79 -2.41
C SER A 246 16.00 17.92 -1.46
N ASP A 247 15.74 17.76 -0.16
CA ASP A 247 16.17 18.70 0.89
C ASP A 247 16.75 17.93 2.08
N PRO A 248 18.08 17.77 2.12
CA PRO A 248 18.75 17.05 3.21
C PRO A 248 18.60 17.67 4.60
N ASN A 249 18.20 18.94 4.69
CA ASN A 249 18.01 19.65 5.96
C ASN A 249 16.57 19.59 6.48
N ALA A 250 15.62 19.19 5.65
CA ALA A 250 14.21 19.11 6.01
C ALA A 250 13.97 18.17 7.19
N GLN A 251 13.17 18.63 8.16
CA GLN A 251 12.67 17.83 9.28
C GLN A 251 11.43 17.07 8.84
N ILE A 252 11.52 15.76 8.70
CA ILE A 252 10.47 14.88 8.19
C ILE A 252 9.99 13.97 9.31
N LEU A 253 8.71 14.04 9.68
CA LEU A 253 8.09 13.09 10.58
C LEU A 253 7.40 11.98 9.78
N TYR A 254 7.72 10.73 10.10
CA TYR A 254 6.95 9.56 9.69
C TYR A 254 6.33 8.92 10.94
N THR A 255 5.00 8.82 10.99
CA THR A 255 4.30 8.31 12.17
C THR A 255 3.27 7.24 11.83
N PHE A 256 3.02 6.34 12.78
CA PHE A 256 2.09 5.22 12.72
C PHE A 256 1.58 4.86 14.11
N TYR A 257 0.47 4.10 14.17
CA TYR A 257 -0.15 3.67 15.43
C TYR A 257 0.54 2.44 16.03
N THR A 258 0.89 1.44 15.21
CA THR A 258 1.37 0.13 15.65
C THR A 258 2.89 0.04 15.68
N LYS A 259 3.49 -0.20 16.84
CA LYS A 259 4.96 -0.27 17.03
C LYS A 259 5.70 -1.27 16.14
N SER A 260 5.03 -2.33 15.69
CA SER A 260 5.61 -3.36 14.80
C SER A 260 6.08 -2.81 13.43
N LEU A 261 5.54 -1.69 12.98
CA LEU A 261 5.91 -1.06 11.70
C LEU A 261 7.27 -0.35 11.73
N TYR A 262 7.81 -0.02 12.92
CA TYR A 262 9.02 0.80 13.05
C TYR A 262 10.21 0.28 12.23
N GLN A 263 10.58 -0.99 12.41
CA GLN A 263 11.73 -1.57 11.72
C GLN A 263 11.44 -1.77 10.21
N HIS A 264 10.20 -2.07 9.86
CA HIS A 264 9.78 -2.24 8.48
C HIS A 264 9.91 -0.92 7.70
N VAL A 265 9.36 0.16 8.23
CA VAL A 265 9.43 1.51 7.66
C VAL A 265 10.89 1.96 7.48
N ARG A 266 11.72 1.83 8.53
CA ARG A 266 13.14 2.20 8.43
C ARG A 266 13.87 1.42 7.34
N ARG A 267 13.64 0.12 7.24
CA ARG A 267 14.24 -0.71 6.17
C ARG A 267 13.82 -0.27 4.78
N LEU A 268 12.52 0.02 4.58
CA LEU A 268 12.02 0.49 3.28
C LEU A 268 12.63 1.84 2.90
N ILE A 269 12.62 2.82 3.81
CA ILE A 269 13.21 4.14 3.58
C ILE A 269 14.71 4.01 3.25
N THR A 270 15.48 3.23 4.06
CA THR A 270 16.91 2.98 3.80
C THR A 270 17.14 2.38 2.42
N ARG A 271 16.39 1.33 2.08
CA ARG A 271 16.55 0.65 0.79
C ARG A 271 16.27 1.58 -0.38
N PHE A 272 15.20 2.36 -0.30
CA PHE A 272 14.87 3.32 -1.36
C PHE A 272 15.90 4.44 -1.43
N TYR A 273 16.27 5.03 -0.31
CA TYR A 273 17.27 6.10 -0.25
C TYR A 273 18.61 5.68 -0.86
N ARG A 274 19.07 4.45 -0.55
CA ARG A 274 20.30 3.86 -1.12
C ARG A 274 20.22 3.59 -2.62
N GLN A 275 19.04 3.65 -3.24
CA GLN A 275 18.94 3.61 -4.71
C GLN A 275 19.47 4.90 -5.35
N TYR A 276 19.45 6.00 -4.64
CA TYR A 276 19.81 7.33 -5.15
C TYR A 276 20.98 7.99 -4.40
N ASN A 277 21.44 7.36 -3.33
CA ASN A 277 22.56 7.81 -2.51
C ASN A 277 23.31 6.61 -1.95
N ASP A 278 24.65 6.61 -2.00
CA ASP A 278 25.46 5.52 -1.46
C ASP A 278 25.54 5.51 0.08
N GLN A 279 24.94 6.50 0.75
CA GLN A 279 24.89 6.63 2.21
C GLN A 279 23.52 6.21 2.77
N ASP A 280 23.46 6.06 4.10
CA ASP A 280 22.21 5.92 4.82
C ASP A 280 21.49 7.28 4.96
N PRO A 281 20.15 7.28 5.06
CA PRO A 281 19.42 8.50 5.36
C PRO A 281 19.81 9.03 6.75
N ASP A 282 19.80 10.35 6.92
CA ASP A 282 19.99 10.98 8.21
C ASP A 282 18.73 10.81 9.08
N TRP A 283 18.84 9.94 10.08
CA TRP A 283 17.74 9.62 10.99
C TRP A 283 17.47 10.70 12.05
N GLU A 284 18.27 11.73 12.14
CA GLU A 284 17.96 12.94 12.91
C GLU A 284 17.01 13.84 12.13
N LYS A 285 17.05 13.77 10.79
CA LYS A 285 16.18 14.50 9.87
C LYS A 285 14.91 13.73 9.54
N ILE A 286 15.01 12.43 9.26
CA ILE A 286 13.84 11.56 9.10
C ILE A 286 13.51 10.92 10.44
N GLN A 287 12.54 11.48 11.14
CA GLN A 287 12.11 11.02 12.44
C GLN A 287 10.96 10.01 12.30
N VAL A 288 11.28 8.73 12.44
CA VAL A 288 10.27 7.65 12.47
C VAL A 288 9.80 7.49 13.91
N ARG A 289 8.54 7.84 14.21
CA ARG A 289 8.03 7.89 15.59
C ARG A 289 6.66 7.25 15.72
N HIS A 290 6.45 6.53 16.81
CA HIS A 290 5.12 6.10 17.26
C HIS A 290 4.28 7.31 17.69
N ALA A 291 2.98 7.25 17.50
CA ALA A 291 2.11 8.40 17.73
C ALA A 291 2.07 8.88 19.20
N TRP A 292 1.87 7.97 20.15
CA TRP A 292 1.76 8.35 21.58
C TRP A 292 3.13 8.57 22.24
N GLY A 293 3.98 7.55 22.18
CA GLY A 293 5.20 7.43 22.96
C GLY A 293 5.07 6.51 24.17
N SER A 294 6.19 6.26 24.83
CA SER A 294 6.29 5.46 26.06
C SER A 294 7.39 6.04 26.94
N SER A 295 7.59 5.49 28.15
CA SER A 295 8.68 5.88 29.05
C SER A 295 10.08 5.78 28.40
N ASN A 296 10.26 4.81 27.50
CA ASN A 296 11.55 4.48 26.89
C ASN A 296 11.66 4.87 25.41
N MET A 297 10.60 5.36 24.79
CA MET A 297 10.58 5.76 23.38
C MET A 297 9.65 6.97 23.19
N GLU A 298 10.23 8.08 22.79
CA GLU A 298 9.43 9.27 22.49
C GLU A 298 8.55 9.05 21.26
N GLY A 299 7.29 9.40 21.41
CA GLY A 299 6.32 9.48 20.30
C GLY A 299 6.04 10.93 19.94
N VAL A 300 5.18 11.12 18.94
CA VAL A 300 4.79 12.45 18.46
C VAL A 300 4.17 13.29 19.58
N TYR A 301 3.14 12.76 20.27
CA TYR A 301 2.49 13.44 21.39
C TYR A 301 3.46 13.74 22.52
N SER A 302 4.24 12.74 22.96
CA SER A 302 5.13 12.94 24.10
C SER A 302 6.28 13.91 23.81
N LEU A 303 6.75 13.98 22.56
CA LEU A 303 7.74 14.96 22.11
C LEU A 303 7.13 16.37 22.09
N ALA A 304 5.93 16.51 21.51
CA ALA A 304 5.23 17.80 21.49
C ALA A 304 5.04 18.36 22.91
N CYS A 305 4.62 17.50 23.86
CA CYS A 305 4.52 17.90 25.28
C CYS A 305 5.87 18.34 25.87
N SER A 306 6.95 17.57 25.63
CA SER A 306 8.30 17.92 26.11
C SER A 306 8.78 19.25 25.56
N HIS A 307 8.61 19.47 24.26
CA HIS A 307 9.05 20.69 23.56
C HIS A 307 8.35 21.95 24.11
N HIS A 308 7.05 21.85 24.39
CA HIS A 308 6.24 22.99 24.85
C HIS A 308 6.12 23.09 26.37
N GLY A 309 6.87 22.27 27.14
CA GLY A 309 6.84 22.32 28.59
C GLY A 309 5.51 21.89 29.22
N VAL A 310 4.71 21.09 28.52
CA VAL A 310 3.41 20.60 29.01
C VAL A 310 3.58 19.22 29.63
N ALA A 311 2.93 19.00 30.77
CA ALA A 311 2.93 17.70 31.44
C ALA A 311 2.28 16.63 30.55
N LYS A 312 3.00 15.51 30.33
CA LYS A 312 2.50 14.36 29.58
C LYS A 312 1.40 13.66 30.37
N MET A 313 0.26 13.45 29.77
CA MET A 313 -0.80 12.62 30.35
C MET A 313 -0.49 11.14 30.15
N SER A 314 -0.53 10.35 31.21
CA SER A 314 -0.34 8.91 31.15
C SER A 314 -1.54 8.21 30.50
N TYR A 315 -1.33 6.96 30.05
CA TYR A 315 -2.43 6.15 29.52
C TYR A 315 -3.55 5.95 30.55
N SER A 316 -3.19 5.70 31.81
CA SER A 316 -4.14 5.48 32.90
C SER A 316 -4.99 6.74 33.17
N GLU A 317 -4.38 7.92 33.17
CA GLU A 317 -5.11 9.20 33.34
C GLU A 317 -6.03 9.50 32.16
N ALA A 318 -5.56 9.28 30.94
CA ALA A 318 -6.36 9.49 29.73
C ALA A 318 -7.57 8.52 29.69
N ARG A 319 -7.33 7.26 30.04
CA ARG A 319 -8.34 6.22 30.14
C ARG A 319 -9.39 6.53 31.20
N PHE A 320 -8.98 7.07 32.35
CA PHE A 320 -9.91 7.52 33.38
C PHE A 320 -10.87 8.59 32.88
N ARG A 321 -10.39 9.49 32.00
CA ARG A 321 -11.22 10.55 31.39
C ARG A 321 -12.13 10.04 30.27
N ASN A 322 -11.63 9.12 29.44
CA ASN A 322 -12.40 8.45 28.38
C ASN A 322 -11.84 7.06 28.10
N VAL A 323 -12.57 6.04 28.54
CA VAL A 323 -12.20 4.63 28.36
C VAL A 323 -12.20 4.21 26.89
N ALA A 324 -13.10 4.77 26.07
CA ALA A 324 -13.27 4.35 24.68
C ALA A 324 -12.18 4.87 23.75
N ASP A 325 -11.65 6.08 24.00
CA ASP A 325 -10.64 6.70 23.12
C ASP A 325 -9.68 7.59 23.94
N PRO A 326 -8.78 6.97 24.71
CA PRO A 326 -7.81 7.70 25.53
C PRO A 326 -6.86 8.57 24.69
N PHE A 327 -6.52 8.15 23.46
CA PHE A 327 -5.60 8.89 22.62
C PHE A 327 -6.19 10.21 22.09
N ASN A 328 -7.50 10.21 21.80
CA ASN A 328 -8.22 11.43 21.46
C ASN A 328 -8.18 12.46 22.60
N VAL A 329 -8.29 11.96 23.86
CA VAL A 329 -8.24 12.84 25.04
C VAL A 329 -6.91 13.57 25.15
N VAL A 330 -5.79 12.86 25.02
CA VAL A 330 -4.47 13.49 25.17
C VAL A 330 -4.14 14.46 24.04
N CYS A 331 -4.57 14.16 22.81
CA CYS A 331 -4.39 15.07 21.68
C CYS A 331 -5.21 16.36 21.87
N LYS A 332 -6.46 16.24 22.29
CA LYS A 332 -7.33 17.41 22.58
C LYS A 332 -6.81 18.24 23.77
N ASP A 333 -6.38 17.60 24.86
CA ASP A 333 -5.81 18.26 26.04
C ASP A 333 -4.55 19.05 25.67
N PHE A 334 -3.67 18.48 24.84
CA PHE A 334 -2.48 19.19 24.34
C PHE A 334 -2.88 20.44 23.53
N MET A 335 -3.76 20.29 22.54
CA MET A 335 -4.17 21.42 21.69
C MET A 335 -4.91 22.52 22.46
N GLN A 336 -5.63 22.19 23.56
CA GLN A 336 -6.23 23.16 24.46
C GLN A 336 -5.18 23.91 25.27
N LYS A 337 -4.12 23.24 25.74
CA LYS A 337 -3.04 23.84 26.52
C LYS A 337 -2.05 24.64 25.66
N VAL A 338 -1.87 24.24 24.41
CA VAL A 338 -0.98 24.87 23.44
C VAL A 338 -1.77 25.15 22.15
N PRO A 339 -2.57 26.24 22.10
CA PRO A 339 -3.40 26.54 20.93
C PRO A 339 -2.61 26.84 19.64
N CYS A 340 -1.38 27.35 19.77
CA CYS A 340 -0.49 27.67 18.68
C CYS A 340 0.89 27.03 18.92
N PRO A 341 1.06 25.74 18.67
CA PRO A 341 2.36 25.10 18.88
C PRO A 341 3.39 25.52 17.84
N ASP A 342 4.67 25.43 18.22
CA ASP A 342 5.80 25.63 17.31
C ASP A 342 5.75 24.59 16.19
N LYS A 343 6.13 25.03 14.99
CA LYS A 343 6.24 24.14 13.82
C LYS A 343 7.55 23.38 13.88
N LEU A 344 7.46 22.10 14.23
CA LEU A 344 8.62 21.23 14.44
C LEU A 344 9.10 20.54 13.16
N TYR A 345 8.23 20.41 12.17
CA TYR A 345 8.47 19.61 10.96
C TYR A 345 8.22 20.42 9.70
N ASP A 346 9.02 20.14 8.67
CA ASP A 346 8.78 20.63 7.31
C ASP A 346 7.74 19.75 6.58
N TYR A 347 7.75 18.43 6.87
CA TYR A 347 6.82 17.46 6.31
C TYR A 347 6.36 16.46 7.38
N VAL A 348 5.09 16.05 7.29
CA VAL A 348 4.53 14.99 8.12
C VAL A 348 3.87 13.92 7.25
N LEU A 349 4.25 12.66 7.48
CA LEU A 349 3.73 11.48 6.81
C LEU A 349 3.07 10.57 7.85
N ILE A 350 1.77 10.26 7.68
CA ILE A 350 1.00 9.43 8.61
C ILE A 350 0.60 8.14 7.89
N ASP A 351 1.05 7.00 8.38
CA ASP A 351 0.64 5.69 7.90
C ASP A 351 -0.53 5.14 8.73
N GLU A 352 -1.40 4.36 8.08
CA GLU A 352 -2.61 3.78 8.70
C GLU A 352 -3.50 4.84 9.38
N GLY A 353 -3.79 5.92 8.66
CA GLY A 353 -4.54 7.09 9.18
C GLY A 353 -5.90 6.76 9.79
N GLN A 354 -6.54 5.66 9.37
CA GLN A 354 -7.82 5.19 9.90
C GLN A 354 -7.74 4.67 11.36
N ASP A 355 -6.55 4.31 11.84
CA ASP A 355 -6.34 3.87 13.22
C ASP A 355 -6.23 5.05 14.21
N PHE A 356 -6.22 6.29 13.68
CA PHE A 356 -6.06 7.50 14.49
C PHE A 356 -7.36 8.26 14.72
N PRO A 357 -7.54 8.87 15.91
CA PRO A 357 -8.57 9.87 16.08
C PRO A 357 -8.25 11.12 15.26
N THR A 358 -9.27 11.80 14.78
CA THR A 358 -9.13 13.05 14.00
C THR A 358 -8.31 14.11 14.73
N SER A 359 -8.38 14.14 16.06
CA SER A 359 -7.58 15.04 16.91
C SER A 359 -6.07 14.83 16.78
N PHE A 360 -5.61 13.60 16.50
CA PHE A 360 -4.19 13.34 16.25
C PHE A 360 -3.74 13.88 14.90
N ILE A 361 -4.55 13.72 13.86
CA ILE A 361 -4.27 14.30 12.53
C ILE A 361 -4.21 15.83 12.63
N SER A 362 -5.14 16.42 13.40
CA SER A 362 -5.14 17.86 13.68
C SER A 362 -3.91 18.31 14.50
N LEU A 363 -3.47 17.51 15.47
CA LEU A 363 -2.21 17.73 16.19
C LEU A 363 -1.02 17.73 15.23
N CYS A 364 -0.91 16.75 14.37
CA CYS A 364 0.15 16.67 13.37
C CYS A 364 0.15 17.90 12.44
N LEU A 365 -1.04 18.33 12.00
CA LEU A 365 -1.20 19.55 11.19
C LEU A 365 -0.73 20.81 11.95
N SER A 366 -0.96 20.86 13.25
CA SER A 366 -0.51 22.00 14.07
C SER A 366 1.01 22.08 14.24
N LEU A 367 1.74 20.95 14.08
CA LEU A 367 3.21 20.84 14.23
C LEU A 367 3.98 20.97 12.91
N VAL A 368 3.31 20.99 11.76
CA VAL A 368 3.96 21.04 10.44
C VAL A 368 3.91 22.44 9.85
N LYS A 369 4.96 22.82 9.09
CA LYS A 369 5.00 24.08 8.32
C LYS A 369 4.15 23.95 7.05
N ASP A 370 3.54 25.03 6.63
CA ASP A 370 2.81 25.17 5.36
C ASP A 370 1.76 24.06 5.10
N GLU A 371 1.24 23.44 6.18
CA GLU A 371 0.26 22.34 6.10
C GLU A 371 0.74 21.10 5.28
N LYS A 372 2.04 20.90 5.11
CA LYS A 372 2.64 19.82 4.30
C LYS A 372 2.50 18.46 4.99
N ILE A 373 1.29 17.92 4.98
CA ILE A 373 0.95 16.63 5.57
C ILE A 373 0.39 15.68 4.52
N LEU A 374 0.88 14.44 4.52
CA LEU A 374 0.36 13.35 3.70
C LEU A 374 -0.03 12.19 4.60
N PHE A 375 -1.26 11.72 4.52
CA PHE A 375 -1.69 10.56 5.26
C PHE A 375 -2.30 9.48 4.38
N ALA A 376 -1.90 8.24 4.66
CA ALA A 376 -2.46 7.05 4.04
C ALA A 376 -3.70 6.59 4.82
N TYR A 377 -4.74 6.22 4.09
CA TYR A 377 -6.02 5.79 4.64
C TYR A 377 -6.48 4.48 4.01
N ASP A 378 -6.79 3.49 4.84
CA ASP A 378 -7.31 2.21 4.36
C ASP A 378 -8.84 2.23 4.29
N ASP A 379 -9.37 2.19 3.07
CA ASP A 379 -10.82 2.18 2.85
C ASP A 379 -11.49 0.86 3.29
N GLN A 380 -10.73 -0.24 3.47
CA GLN A 380 -11.32 -1.51 3.89
C GLN A 380 -11.80 -1.51 5.33
N GLN A 381 -11.12 -0.82 6.23
CA GLN A 381 -11.58 -0.72 7.62
C GLN A 381 -12.82 0.17 7.73
N THR A 382 -13.08 0.99 6.72
CA THR A 382 -14.22 1.89 6.60
C THR A 382 -15.29 1.42 5.60
N ILE A 383 -15.10 0.33 4.86
CA ILE A 383 -16.17 -0.26 3.99
C ILE A 383 -17.47 -0.40 4.76
N PHE A 384 -17.36 -0.64 6.06
CA PHE A 384 -18.49 -0.76 6.97
C PHE A 384 -18.86 0.54 7.70
N GLN A 385 -18.19 1.66 7.42
CA GLN A 385 -18.44 3.00 7.99
C GLN A 385 -18.78 4.02 6.89
N ASN A 386 -19.60 3.67 5.95
CA ASN A 386 -20.26 4.51 4.94
C ASN A 386 -19.41 5.46 4.06
N HIS A 387 -18.29 6.02 4.50
CA HIS A 387 -17.38 6.87 3.71
C HIS A 387 -16.05 7.14 4.44
N ALA A 388 -14.99 7.39 3.68
CA ALA A 388 -13.77 7.95 4.23
C ALA A 388 -14.05 9.36 4.79
N PRO A 389 -13.52 9.75 5.97
CA PRO A 389 -13.84 11.04 6.57
C PRO A 389 -13.49 12.19 5.64
N THR A 390 -14.40 13.13 5.52
CA THR A 390 -14.20 14.36 4.75
C THR A 390 -13.21 15.29 5.45
N SER A 391 -12.68 16.26 4.72
CA SER A 391 -11.84 17.30 5.32
C SER A 391 -12.53 18.01 6.48
N GLU A 392 -13.84 18.25 6.36
CA GLU A 392 -14.66 18.89 7.39
C GLU A 392 -14.78 18.04 8.67
N GLU A 393 -14.88 16.72 8.51
CA GLU A 393 -14.97 15.78 9.64
C GLU A 393 -13.62 15.65 10.38
N ILE A 394 -12.50 15.80 9.66
CA ILE A 394 -11.16 15.72 10.25
C ILE A 394 -10.76 17.05 10.91
N PHE A 395 -10.92 18.17 10.21
CA PHE A 395 -10.35 19.46 10.59
C PHE A 395 -11.40 20.48 11.06
N GLY A 396 -12.70 20.18 10.88
CA GLY A 396 -13.81 21.07 11.23
C GLY A 396 -14.15 22.10 10.16
N LYS A 397 -15.12 22.97 10.48
CA LYS A 397 -15.61 24.04 9.62
C LYS A 397 -15.26 25.41 10.16
N ASN A 398 -15.16 26.37 9.27
CA ASN A 398 -15.14 27.79 9.58
C ASN A 398 -16.55 28.28 9.96
N GLU A 399 -16.67 29.52 10.47
CA GLU A 399 -17.94 30.13 10.83
C GLU A 399 -18.93 30.29 9.66
N ASP A 400 -18.41 30.40 8.43
CA ASP A 400 -19.17 30.46 7.18
C ASP A 400 -19.62 29.09 6.64
N GLY A 401 -19.30 28.01 7.36
CA GLY A 401 -19.64 26.63 6.95
C GLY A 401 -18.68 25.97 5.96
N THR A 402 -17.63 26.67 5.49
CA THR A 402 -16.60 26.10 4.61
C THR A 402 -15.64 25.20 5.39
N PRO A 403 -15.01 24.20 4.75
CA PRO A 403 -13.96 23.39 5.38
C PRO A 403 -12.83 24.28 5.91
N ARG A 404 -12.39 24.02 7.16
CA ARG A 404 -11.26 24.75 7.74
C ARG A 404 -9.95 24.51 7.03
N VAL A 405 -9.81 23.32 6.47
CA VAL A 405 -8.67 22.86 5.66
C VAL A 405 -9.22 22.09 4.47
N SER A 406 -8.68 22.32 3.28
CA SER A 406 -9.06 21.58 2.08
C SER A 406 -7.93 20.65 1.63
N PHE A 407 -8.29 19.45 1.17
CA PHE A 407 -7.30 18.57 0.53
C PHE A 407 -6.77 19.20 -0.75
N LYS A 408 -5.44 19.25 -0.87
CA LYS A 408 -4.77 19.63 -2.12
C LYS A 408 -4.70 18.46 -3.10
N SER A 409 -4.57 17.23 -2.56
CA SER A 409 -4.60 15.99 -3.32
C SER A 409 -5.33 14.92 -2.52
N ASP A 410 -6.18 14.14 -3.17
CA ASP A 410 -6.83 12.95 -2.63
C ASP A 410 -6.71 11.84 -3.66
N THR A 411 -5.61 11.09 -3.57
CA THR A 411 -5.24 10.07 -4.56
C THR A 411 -5.81 8.73 -4.15
N VAL A 412 -6.56 8.10 -5.07
CA VAL A 412 -7.14 6.77 -4.88
C VAL A 412 -6.34 5.73 -5.62
N LEU A 413 -5.93 4.68 -4.91
CA LEU A 413 -5.22 3.51 -5.42
C LEU A 413 -6.17 2.32 -5.54
N PRO A 414 -6.84 2.10 -6.69
CA PRO A 414 -7.86 1.07 -6.85
C PRO A 414 -7.26 -0.34 -7.00
N LYS A 415 -6.00 -0.43 -7.42
CA LYS A 415 -5.31 -1.70 -7.64
C LYS A 415 -4.84 -2.31 -6.33
N CYS A 416 -5.14 -3.59 -6.13
CA CYS A 416 -4.67 -4.40 -5.02
C CYS A 416 -3.53 -5.31 -5.49
N TYR A 417 -2.35 -5.15 -4.89
CA TYR A 417 -1.15 -5.95 -5.17
C TYR A 417 -0.98 -7.12 -4.18
N ARG A 418 -1.94 -7.32 -3.30
CA ARG A 418 -1.91 -8.41 -2.33
C ARG A 418 -2.78 -9.59 -2.77
N ASN A 419 -4.04 -9.31 -3.01
CA ASN A 419 -5.04 -10.36 -3.19
C ASN A 419 -5.36 -10.55 -4.68
N PRO A 420 -5.44 -11.80 -5.17
CA PRO A 420 -6.07 -12.11 -6.44
C PRO A 420 -7.50 -11.60 -6.53
N ARG A 421 -7.95 -11.34 -7.73
CA ARG A 421 -9.29 -10.84 -8.04
C ARG A 421 -10.39 -11.73 -7.46
N GLU A 422 -10.22 -13.04 -7.56
CA GLU A 422 -11.13 -14.09 -7.07
C GLU A 422 -11.33 -13.97 -5.57
N ILE A 423 -10.25 -13.84 -4.81
CA ILE A 423 -10.32 -13.69 -3.35
C ILE A 423 -11.08 -12.43 -2.97
N LEU A 424 -10.75 -11.29 -3.62
CA LEU A 424 -11.40 -10.02 -3.30
C LEU A 424 -12.90 -10.04 -3.61
N VAL A 425 -13.30 -10.55 -4.78
CA VAL A 425 -14.72 -10.60 -5.17
C VAL A 425 -15.51 -11.49 -4.22
N VAL A 426 -15.00 -12.68 -3.90
CA VAL A 426 -15.66 -13.59 -2.96
C VAL A 426 -15.69 -13.01 -1.55
N ALA A 427 -14.58 -12.45 -1.07
CA ALA A 427 -14.50 -11.83 0.25
C ALA A 427 -15.48 -10.65 0.41
N HIS A 428 -15.62 -9.79 -0.61
CA HIS A 428 -16.61 -8.72 -0.61
C HIS A 428 -18.04 -9.25 -0.65
N ALA A 429 -18.31 -10.27 -1.48
CA ALA A 429 -19.63 -10.91 -1.52
C ALA A 429 -20.06 -11.42 -0.14
N LEU A 430 -19.15 -12.11 0.58
CA LEU A 430 -19.40 -12.62 1.92
C LEU A 430 -19.49 -11.49 2.96
N GLY A 431 -18.60 -10.52 2.90
CA GLY A 431 -18.58 -9.37 3.81
C GLY A 431 -19.87 -8.57 3.74
N PHE A 432 -20.35 -8.26 2.56
CA PHE A 432 -21.64 -7.58 2.34
C PHE A 432 -22.84 -8.50 2.56
N GLY A 433 -22.65 -9.81 2.49
CA GLY A 433 -23.74 -10.79 2.55
C GLY A 433 -24.63 -10.76 1.30
N ILE A 434 -24.04 -10.48 0.12
CA ILE A 434 -24.78 -10.32 -1.14
C ILE A 434 -25.60 -11.55 -1.50
N TYR A 435 -25.07 -12.74 -1.27
CA TYR A 435 -25.71 -14.02 -1.59
C TYR A 435 -26.34 -14.73 -0.38
N SER A 436 -26.44 -14.03 0.75
CA SER A 436 -27.19 -14.51 1.90
C SER A 436 -28.70 -14.25 1.74
N LYS A 437 -29.51 -14.75 2.69
CA LYS A 437 -30.96 -14.48 2.70
C LYS A 437 -31.33 -12.99 2.67
N SER A 438 -30.44 -12.14 3.15
CA SER A 438 -30.59 -10.66 3.10
C SER A 438 -29.22 -10.01 3.15
N ILE A 439 -29.04 -8.98 2.35
CA ILE A 439 -27.82 -8.17 2.35
C ILE A 439 -27.61 -7.57 3.74
N SER A 440 -26.39 -7.69 4.25
CA SER A 440 -26.07 -7.28 5.63
C SER A 440 -25.48 -5.88 5.70
N GLN A 441 -24.73 -5.48 4.66
CA GLN A 441 -24.03 -4.21 4.55
C GLN A 441 -24.01 -3.78 3.07
N MET A 442 -23.93 -2.47 2.79
CA MET A 442 -23.92 -1.98 1.41
C MET A 442 -23.13 -0.67 1.30
N ILE A 443 -22.44 -0.49 0.18
CA ILE A 443 -21.89 0.78 -0.27
C ILE A 443 -22.97 1.49 -1.09
N GLU A 444 -23.33 2.70 -0.66
CA GLU A 444 -24.44 3.46 -1.24
C GLU A 444 -24.02 4.37 -2.39
N ASN A 445 -22.73 4.67 -2.50
CA ASN A 445 -22.18 5.64 -3.45
C ASN A 445 -21.38 4.91 -4.55
N GLU A 446 -21.61 5.27 -5.80
CA GLU A 446 -20.89 4.76 -6.96
C GLU A 446 -19.40 5.11 -6.92
N GLU A 447 -19.06 6.33 -6.53
CA GLU A 447 -17.66 6.77 -6.41
C GLU A 447 -16.89 5.87 -5.45
N TYR A 448 -17.53 5.44 -4.37
CA TYR A 448 -16.87 4.59 -3.39
C TYR A 448 -16.66 3.15 -3.89
N TRP A 449 -17.54 2.62 -4.76
CA TRP A 449 -17.27 1.38 -5.48
C TRP A 449 -16.07 1.52 -6.40
N GLN A 450 -15.93 2.66 -7.09
CA GLN A 450 -14.76 2.95 -7.93
C GLN A 450 -13.48 3.10 -7.09
N ASP A 451 -13.54 3.72 -5.93
CA ASP A 451 -12.42 3.89 -5.00
C ASP A 451 -11.84 2.55 -4.55
N ILE A 452 -12.69 1.56 -4.32
CA ILE A 452 -12.25 0.19 -3.97
C ILE A 452 -11.99 -0.69 -5.20
N GLY A 453 -11.97 -0.11 -6.39
CA GLY A 453 -11.56 -0.76 -7.63
C GLY A 453 -12.64 -1.54 -8.36
N TYR A 454 -13.91 -1.19 -8.17
CA TYR A 454 -15.06 -1.78 -8.88
C TYR A 454 -15.71 -0.77 -9.82
N GLU A 455 -16.46 -1.27 -10.80
CA GLU A 455 -17.25 -0.50 -11.76
C GLU A 455 -18.67 -1.03 -11.86
N ILE A 456 -19.67 -0.13 -11.88
CA ILE A 456 -21.06 -0.51 -12.13
C ILE A 456 -21.22 -0.69 -13.63
N LYS A 457 -21.47 -1.93 -14.07
CA LYS A 457 -21.65 -2.26 -15.51
C LYS A 457 -23.11 -2.23 -15.92
N GLU A 458 -24.03 -2.59 -15.03
CA GLU A 458 -25.46 -2.62 -15.30
C GLU A 458 -26.25 -2.14 -14.09
N GLY A 459 -27.35 -1.46 -14.33
CA GLY A 459 -28.25 -0.93 -13.31
C GLY A 459 -27.79 0.39 -12.70
N LYS A 460 -28.57 0.85 -11.71
CA LYS A 460 -28.26 2.01 -10.87
C LYS A 460 -28.44 1.63 -9.43
N LEU A 461 -27.72 2.26 -8.52
CA LEU A 461 -27.83 2.06 -7.07
C LEU A 461 -29.15 2.67 -6.53
N VAL A 462 -30.27 2.17 -7.02
CA VAL A 462 -31.62 2.60 -6.66
C VAL A 462 -32.42 1.38 -6.20
N ALA A 463 -33.18 1.54 -5.14
CA ALA A 463 -34.00 0.51 -4.52
C ALA A 463 -34.75 -0.37 -5.52
N GLY A 464 -34.61 -1.68 -5.40
CA GLY A 464 -35.27 -2.68 -6.26
C GLY A 464 -34.63 -2.92 -7.61
N ASN A 465 -33.64 -2.13 -8.04
CA ASN A 465 -32.94 -2.34 -9.30
C ASN A 465 -31.99 -3.55 -9.19
N ARG A 466 -31.93 -4.32 -10.29
CA ARG A 466 -30.85 -5.29 -10.46
C ARG A 466 -29.56 -4.57 -10.82
N VAL A 467 -28.49 -4.83 -10.08
CA VAL A 467 -27.19 -4.20 -10.25
C VAL A 467 -26.14 -5.25 -10.55
N SER A 468 -25.26 -4.96 -11.48
CA SER A 468 -24.10 -5.77 -11.83
C SER A 468 -22.83 -4.93 -11.67
N ILE A 469 -21.99 -5.27 -10.71
CA ILE A 469 -20.77 -4.55 -10.35
C ILE A 469 -19.59 -5.45 -10.67
N LEU A 470 -18.66 -4.95 -11.48
CA LEU A 470 -17.48 -5.67 -11.95
C LEU A 470 -16.23 -5.17 -11.22
N ARG A 471 -15.37 -6.10 -10.79
CA ARG A 471 -13.97 -5.76 -10.50
C ARG A 471 -13.14 -5.96 -11.77
N PRO A 472 -12.59 -4.90 -12.42
CA PRO A 472 -11.73 -5.04 -13.57
C PRO A 472 -10.46 -5.86 -13.25
N GLU A 473 -9.93 -6.54 -14.27
CA GLU A 473 -8.74 -7.39 -14.12
C GLU A 473 -7.49 -6.57 -13.77
N GLU A 474 -7.35 -5.38 -14.34
CA GLU A 474 -6.26 -4.46 -14.10
C GLU A 474 -6.15 -3.97 -12.64
N ASN A 475 -7.24 -4.07 -11.87
CA ASN A 475 -7.28 -3.67 -10.46
C ASN A 475 -6.84 -4.77 -9.48
N SER A 476 -6.25 -5.87 -9.99
CA SER A 476 -5.68 -6.96 -9.18
C SER A 476 -4.42 -7.52 -9.85
N LEU A 477 -3.67 -8.36 -9.11
CA LEU A 477 -2.55 -9.12 -9.68
C LEU A 477 -3.07 -10.16 -10.68
N LYS A 478 -2.33 -10.37 -11.77
CA LYS A 478 -2.71 -11.29 -12.85
C LYS A 478 -2.05 -12.66 -12.73
N SER A 479 -0.84 -12.71 -12.17
CA SER A 479 -0.01 -13.94 -12.14
C SER A 479 -0.74 -15.15 -11.56
N ILE A 480 -1.51 -15.00 -10.50
CA ILE A 480 -2.27 -16.11 -9.89
C ILE A 480 -3.45 -16.50 -10.76
N SER A 481 -4.27 -15.52 -11.16
CA SER A 481 -5.51 -15.73 -11.94
C SER A 481 -5.26 -16.31 -13.34
N GLN A 482 -4.07 -16.12 -13.92
CA GLN A 482 -3.70 -16.67 -15.22
C GLN A 482 -3.34 -18.16 -15.18
N HIS A 483 -2.95 -18.69 -14.00
CA HIS A 483 -2.45 -20.07 -13.85
C HIS A 483 -3.42 -20.99 -13.10
N TYR A 484 -4.35 -20.42 -12.32
CA TYR A 484 -5.27 -21.20 -11.50
C TYR A 484 -6.72 -20.79 -11.75
N SER A 485 -7.63 -21.76 -11.69
CA SER A 485 -9.06 -21.50 -11.75
C SER A 485 -9.56 -20.81 -10.48
N LYS A 486 -10.69 -20.12 -10.56
CA LYS A 486 -11.31 -19.46 -9.40
C LYS A 486 -11.63 -20.46 -8.28
N GLU A 487 -12.01 -21.70 -8.62
CA GLU A 487 -12.28 -22.79 -7.70
C GLU A 487 -11.01 -23.35 -7.04
N ASP A 488 -9.84 -23.20 -7.71
CA ASP A 488 -8.55 -23.54 -7.12
C ASP A 488 -7.99 -22.45 -6.24
N ILE A 489 -8.30 -21.19 -6.54
CA ILE A 489 -7.88 -20.02 -5.74
C ILE A 489 -8.70 -19.93 -4.44
N VAL A 490 -10.02 -20.08 -4.53
CA VAL A 490 -10.92 -20.06 -3.35
C VAL A 490 -11.67 -21.38 -3.26
N ARG A 491 -11.40 -22.13 -2.22
CA ARG A 491 -12.04 -23.44 -1.98
C ARG A 491 -12.64 -23.50 -0.58
N CYS A 492 -13.88 -24.01 -0.48
CA CYS A 492 -14.54 -24.27 0.78
C CYS A 492 -14.89 -25.75 0.89
N ARG A 493 -14.65 -26.33 2.06
CA ARG A 493 -14.98 -27.71 2.41
C ARG A 493 -15.84 -27.78 3.66
N VAL A 494 -16.85 -28.64 3.62
CA VAL A 494 -17.67 -28.93 4.78
C VAL A 494 -17.35 -30.37 5.18
N ASN A 495 -16.93 -30.54 6.41
CA ASN A 495 -16.55 -31.83 6.98
C ASN A 495 -17.64 -32.31 7.95
N GLU A 496 -17.72 -33.63 8.15
CA GLU A 496 -18.69 -34.23 9.10
C GLU A 496 -18.12 -34.17 10.52
N GLU A 497 -16.83 -34.47 10.68
CA GLU A 497 -16.16 -34.53 11.97
C GLU A 497 -14.94 -33.58 12.05
N PHE A 498 -14.69 -33.08 13.25
CA PHE A 498 -13.51 -32.26 13.56
C PHE A 498 -12.18 -32.90 13.14
N ARG A 499 -12.08 -34.24 13.33
CA ARG A 499 -10.88 -34.97 12.95
C ARG A 499 -10.62 -34.94 11.47
N ASP A 500 -11.66 -35.05 10.65
CA ASP A 500 -11.55 -35.06 9.19
C ASP A 500 -11.09 -33.67 8.67
N GLU A 501 -11.65 -32.62 9.25
CA GLU A 501 -11.20 -31.23 8.95
C GLU A 501 -9.72 -31.04 9.24
N ILE A 502 -9.24 -31.51 10.40
CA ILE A 502 -7.82 -31.39 10.77
C ILE A 502 -6.93 -32.19 9.83
N ILE A 503 -7.29 -33.44 9.54
CA ILE A 503 -6.50 -34.34 8.64
C ILE A 503 -6.43 -33.74 7.24
N GLU A 504 -7.57 -33.34 6.68
CA GLU A 504 -7.61 -32.73 5.33
C GLU A 504 -6.77 -31.44 5.27
N THR A 505 -6.91 -30.56 6.27
CA THR A 505 -6.12 -29.33 6.36
C THR A 505 -4.62 -29.64 6.38
N CYS A 506 -4.17 -30.57 7.24
CA CYS A 506 -2.76 -30.93 7.33
C CYS A 506 -2.22 -31.58 6.06
N GLN A 507 -3.02 -32.40 5.38
CA GLN A 507 -2.66 -32.98 4.09
C GLN A 507 -2.50 -31.93 3.01
N CYS A 508 -3.40 -30.96 2.93
CA CYS A 508 -3.32 -29.85 2.00
C CYS A 508 -2.09 -28.96 2.29
N VAL A 509 -1.77 -28.67 3.55
CA VAL A 509 -0.55 -27.94 3.94
C VAL A 509 0.72 -28.71 3.49
N LYS A 510 0.74 -30.03 3.70
CA LYS A 510 1.84 -30.87 3.24
C LYS A 510 1.98 -30.87 1.71
N ASP A 511 0.86 -30.95 0.98
CA ASP A 511 0.84 -30.89 -0.48
C ASP A 511 1.39 -29.56 -0.99
N ASP A 512 0.98 -28.46 -0.38
CA ASP A 512 1.47 -27.11 -0.71
C ASP A 512 3.00 -26.98 -0.55
N ILE A 513 3.58 -27.64 0.46
CA ILE A 513 5.03 -27.61 0.69
C ILE A 513 5.75 -28.57 -0.26
N VAL A 514 5.31 -29.84 -0.32
CA VAL A 514 6.07 -30.93 -0.96
C VAL A 514 5.86 -30.92 -2.48
N ASN A 515 4.62 -30.78 -2.94
CA ASN A 515 4.27 -30.92 -4.36
C ASN A 515 4.11 -29.56 -5.06
N GLN A 516 3.69 -28.52 -4.31
CA GLN A 516 3.44 -27.20 -4.86
C GLN A 516 4.60 -26.22 -4.63
N ASN A 517 5.70 -26.66 -4.02
CA ASN A 517 6.92 -25.88 -3.81
C ASN A 517 6.73 -24.54 -3.05
N LEU A 518 5.72 -24.42 -2.17
CA LEU A 518 5.63 -23.32 -1.24
C LEU A 518 6.59 -23.54 -0.07
N HIS A 519 7.20 -22.47 0.42
CA HIS A 519 7.96 -22.55 1.68
C HIS A 519 7.00 -22.65 2.86
N PRO A 520 7.35 -23.27 3.98
CA PRO A 520 6.48 -23.32 5.16
C PRO A 520 6.03 -21.95 5.65
N GLU A 521 6.90 -20.93 5.59
CA GLU A 521 6.58 -19.54 5.95
C GLU A 521 5.59 -18.85 5.00
N ASP A 522 5.33 -19.42 3.82
CA ASP A 522 4.30 -18.95 2.88
C ASP A 522 2.89 -19.39 3.28
N ILE A 523 2.77 -20.19 4.33
CA ILE A 523 1.53 -20.84 4.72
C ILE A 523 1.09 -20.36 6.10
N MET A 524 -0.20 -20.02 6.21
CA MET A 524 -0.82 -19.59 7.44
C MET A 524 -2.11 -20.36 7.68
N VAL A 525 -2.27 -20.92 8.89
CA VAL A 525 -3.52 -21.55 9.33
C VAL A 525 -4.16 -20.67 10.39
N LEU A 526 -5.36 -20.22 10.11
CA LEU A 526 -6.17 -19.36 10.98
C LEU A 526 -7.37 -20.12 11.50
N THR A 527 -7.60 -20.10 12.81
CA THR A 527 -8.89 -20.58 13.33
C THR A 527 -9.90 -19.44 13.44
N ALA A 528 -11.12 -19.72 13.01
CA ALA A 528 -12.28 -18.85 13.17
C ALA A 528 -12.98 -19.06 14.51
N ASP A 529 -12.69 -20.16 15.19
CA ASP A 529 -13.21 -20.48 16.52
C ASP A 529 -12.28 -19.98 17.63
N ASP A 530 -12.53 -18.76 18.08
CA ASP A 530 -11.75 -18.14 19.17
C ASP A 530 -11.89 -18.90 20.50
N LYS A 531 -13.04 -19.59 20.73
CA LYS A 531 -13.31 -20.32 21.98
C LYS A 531 -12.47 -21.58 22.06
N ASN A 532 -12.35 -22.30 20.95
CA ASN A 532 -11.61 -23.56 20.85
C ASN A 532 -10.26 -23.40 20.13
N ALA A 533 -9.74 -22.17 20.03
CA ALA A 533 -8.52 -21.85 19.29
C ALA A 533 -7.34 -22.72 19.69
N ALA A 534 -7.13 -22.94 20.99
CA ALA A 534 -6.06 -23.80 21.48
C ALA A 534 -6.23 -25.25 21.02
N SER A 535 -7.47 -25.78 21.00
CA SER A 535 -7.76 -27.15 20.52
C SER A 535 -7.43 -27.31 19.06
N TYR A 536 -7.89 -26.37 18.20
CA TYR A 536 -7.58 -26.36 16.77
C TYR A 536 -6.08 -26.29 16.51
N LEU A 537 -5.44 -25.25 17.02
CA LEU A 537 -4.05 -24.94 16.67
C LEU A 537 -3.06 -25.95 17.24
N ASN A 538 -3.24 -26.41 18.49
CA ASN A 538 -2.36 -27.43 19.09
C ASN A 538 -2.55 -28.80 18.42
N THR A 539 -3.78 -29.13 17.96
CA THR A 539 -4.01 -30.39 17.24
C THR A 539 -3.36 -30.37 15.87
N ILE A 540 -3.52 -29.28 15.12
CA ILE A 540 -2.86 -29.09 13.82
C ILE A 540 -1.34 -29.10 13.97
N GLU A 541 -0.78 -28.38 14.95
CA GLU A 541 0.64 -28.37 15.23
C GLU A 541 1.19 -29.79 15.46
N ARG A 542 0.51 -30.57 16.28
CA ARG A 542 0.91 -31.94 16.58
C ARG A 542 0.86 -32.85 15.35
N PHE A 543 -0.22 -32.77 14.52
CA PHE A 543 -0.35 -33.55 13.30
C PHE A 543 0.72 -33.19 12.28
N LEU A 544 1.03 -31.91 12.12
CA LEU A 544 2.08 -31.44 11.19
C LEU A 544 3.48 -31.84 11.69
N ALA A 545 3.77 -31.66 12.98
CA ALA A 545 5.07 -31.97 13.54
C ALA A 545 5.33 -33.48 13.62
N ASP A 546 4.44 -34.25 14.29
CA ASP A 546 4.65 -35.67 14.57
C ASP A 546 4.38 -36.55 13.34
N GLY A 547 3.33 -36.21 12.58
CA GLY A 547 2.89 -37.02 11.44
C GLY A 547 3.56 -36.66 10.10
N MET A 548 4.09 -35.45 9.94
CA MET A 548 4.56 -34.95 8.64
C MET A 548 5.94 -34.28 8.70
N SER A 549 6.55 -34.16 9.88
CA SER A 549 7.85 -33.49 10.11
C SER A 549 7.88 -32.02 9.67
N ILE A 550 6.72 -31.34 9.69
CA ILE A 550 6.58 -29.91 9.35
C ILE A 550 6.59 -29.09 10.63
N LYS A 551 7.53 -28.15 10.71
CA LYS A 551 7.64 -27.26 11.87
C LYS A 551 6.59 -26.15 11.82
N CYS A 552 6.03 -25.81 12.99
CA CYS A 552 5.05 -24.74 13.13
C CYS A 552 5.56 -23.60 14.03
N ASN A 553 5.04 -22.40 13.82
CA ASN A 553 5.10 -21.27 14.71
C ASN A 553 3.68 -20.99 15.23
N ASN A 554 3.38 -21.51 16.43
CA ASN A 554 2.06 -21.35 17.03
C ASN A 554 2.01 -20.05 17.86
N VAL A 555 1.66 -18.97 17.19
CA VAL A 555 1.56 -17.62 17.78
C VAL A 555 0.51 -17.54 18.88
N HIS A 556 -0.47 -18.46 18.91
CA HIS A 556 -1.50 -18.49 19.94
C HIS A 556 -0.98 -19.09 21.27
N ALA A 557 -0.13 -20.10 21.20
CA ALA A 557 0.40 -20.78 22.39
C ALA A 557 1.37 -19.90 23.17
N ASP A 558 2.10 -19.01 22.50
CA ASP A 558 3.08 -18.13 23.14
C ASP A 558 2.44 -16.80 23.54
N LYS A 559 2.11 -16.66 24.82
CA LYS A 559 1.48 -15.44 25.37
C LYS A 559 2.48 -14.33 25.70
N PHE A 560 3.76 -14.63 25.81
CA PHE A 560 4.77 -13.73 26.36
C PHE A 560 5.91 -13.40 25.40
N SER A 561 6.09 -14.13 24.30
CA SER A 561 7.15 -13.81 23.36
C SER A 561 6.72 -12.68 22.40
N VAL A 562 7.57 -11.68 22.30
CA VAL A 562 7.59 -10.69 21.22
C VAL A 562 8.23 -11.34 19.98
N GLY A 563 7.96 -12.63 19.74
CA GLY A 563 8.49 -13.39 18.62
C GLY A 563 7.97 -12.85 17.28
N ASN A 564 8.68 -13.14 16.22
CA ASN A 564 8.22 -12.81 14.87
C ASN A 564 6.93 -13.59 14.57
N PHE A 565 5.92 -12.92 14.01
CA PHE A 565 4.67 -13.57 13.61
C PHE A 565 4.91 -14.66 12.57
N GLN A 566 5.84 -14.45 11.65
CA GLN A 566 6.29 -15.43 10.67
C GLN A 566 7.77 -15.76 10.91
N GLU A 567 8.09 -17.05 10.90
CA GLU A 567 9.44 -17.59 11.06
C GLU A 567 9.83 -18.41 9.85
N LYS A 568 11.05 -18.24 9.37
CA LYS A 568 11.58 -18.99 8.22
C LYS A 568 11.56 -20.50 8.50
N GLY A 569 11.05 -21.29 7.56
CA GLY A 569 10.95 -22.74 7.65
C GLY A 569 9.83 -23.23 8.59
N ARG A 570 8.86 -22.39 8.95
CA ARG A 570 7.75 -22.74 9.83
C ARG A 570 6.40 -22.29 9.27
N VAL A 571 5.38 -23.14 9.39
CA VAL A 571 3.98 -22.80 9.11
C VAL A 571 3.44 -21.96 10.28
N THR A 572 2.81 -20.83 9.98
CA THR A 572 2.24 -19.96 11.02
C THR A 572 0.84 -20.44 11.42
N LEU A 573 0.63 -20.67 12.72
CA LEU A 573 -0.68 -21.02 13.30
C LEU A 573 -1.16 -19.87 14.20
N SER A 574 -2.38 -19.34 13.95
CA SER A 574 -2.86 -18.15 14.65
C SER A 574 -4.39 -18.08 14.71
N THR A 575 -4.91 -17.14 15.49
CA THR A 575 -6.31 -16.68 15.37
C THR A 575 -6.41 -15.55 14.35
N ILE A 576 -7.61 -15.31 13.81
CA ILE A 576 -7.85 -14.23 12.83
C ILE A 576 -7.44 -12.86 13.43
N HIS A 577 -7.74 -12.63 14.70
CA HIS A 577 -7.42 -11.35 15.36
C HIS A 577 -5.92 -11.07 15.44
N LYS A 578 -5.10 -12.07 15.79
CA LYS A 578 -3.65 -11.92 15.86
C LYS A 578 -2.99 -11.81 14.48
N ALA A 579 -3.64 -12.32 13.43
CA ALA A 579 -3.15 -12.27 12.06
C ALA A 579 -3.33 -10.89 11.39
N LYS A 580 -4.01 -9.93 12.04
CA LYS A 580 -4.18 -8.58 11.47
C LYS A 580 -2.83 -7.94 11.15
N GLY A 581 -2.66 -7.42 9.93
CA GLY A 581 -1.41 -6.84 9.44
C GLY A 581 -0.43 -7.83 8.80
N ASN A 582 -0.63 -9.15 8.96
CA ASN A 582 0.21 -10.19 8.36
C ASN A 582 -0.47 -10.83 7.15
N GLU A 583 0.32 -11.49 6.29
CA GLU A 583 -0.15 -12.10 5.04
C GLU A 583 0.66 -13.33 4.68
N ALA A 584 0.08 -14.26 3.92
CA ALA A 584 0.74 -15.47 3.44
C ALA A 584 0.23 -15.83 2.04
N TYR A 585 0.98 -16.63 1.28
CA TYR A 585 0.52 -17.07 -0.05
C TYR A 585 -0.67 -18.02 0.06
N SER A 586 -0.61 -19.01 0.92
CA SER A 586 -1.71 -19.95 1.14
C SER A 586 -2.26 -19.79 2.56
N VAL A 587 -3.55 -19.44 2.67
CA VAL A 587 -4.23 -19.25 3.96
C VAL A 587 -5.33 -20.28 4.13
N TYR A 588 -5.24 -21.04 5.21
CA TYR A 588 -6.22 -22.02 5.65
C TYR A 588 -7.04 -21.40 6.78
N ILE A 589 -8.36 -21.38 6.63
CA ILE A 589 -9.30 -20.86 7.63
C ILE A 589 -10.16 -22.01 8.10
N VAL A 590 -9.89 -22.51 9.31
CA VAL A 590 -10.57 -23.66 9.90
C VAL A 590 -11.62 -23.24 10.94
N GLY A 591 -12.64 -24.05 11.13
CA GLY A 591 -13.70 -23.81 12.12
C GLY A 591 -14.62 -22.64 11.74
N ILE A 592 -14.93 -22.44 10.45
CA ILE A 592 -15.81 -21.34 10.00
C ILE A 592 -17.24 -21.48 10.51
N ASP A 593 -17.64 -22.65 10.96
CA ASP A 593 -18.93 -22.90 11.61
C ASP A 593 -19.12 -22.15 12.93
N ALA A 594 -18.03 -21.75 13.59
CA ALA A 594 -18.09 -20.87 14.75
C ALA A 594 -18.58 -19.45 14.38
N LEU A 595 -18.49 -19.07 13.11
CA LEU A 595 -18.98 -17.81 12.56
C LEU A 595 -20.39 -17.99 12.00
N ILE A 596 -21.41 -17.57 12.74
CA ILE A 596 -22.80 -17.72 12.28
C ILE A 596 -23.13 -16.61 11.26
N PRO A 597 -23.49 -16.93 10.00
CA PRO A 597 -23.83 -15.96 8.96
C PRO A 597 -25.25 -15.38 9.12
N ALA A 598 -25.56 -14.85 10.31
CA ALA A 598 -26.85 -14.23 10.58
C ALA A 598 -26.91 -12.77 10.09
N LYS A 599 -28.12 -12.27 9.76
CA LYS A 599 -28.33 -10.90 9.24
C LYS A 599 -27.70 -9.81 10.12
N LYS A 600 -27.65 -9.99 11.44
CA LYS A 600 -27.11 -9.03 12.41
C LYS A 600 -25.69 -9.36 12.86
N ASN A 601 -25.05 -10.38 12.32
CA ASN A 601 -23.71 -10.79 12.73
C ASN A 601 -22.62 -10.21 11.81
N TYR A 602 -22.54 -8.89 11.78
CA TYR A 602 -21.50 -8.16 11.01
C TYR A 602 -20.10 -8.62 11.41
N ARG A 603 -19.88 -8.92 12.69
CA ARG A 603 -18.57 -9.36 13.19
C ARG A 603 -18.11 -10.64 12.51
N ALA A 604 -18.98 -11.65 12.38
CA ALA A 604 -18.65 -12.89 11.69
C ALA A 604 -18.23 -12.64 10.23
N ARG A 605 -19.00 -11.80 9.52
CA ARG A 605 -18.72 -11.44 8.13
C ARG A 605 -17.40 -10.65 7.98
N ASN A 606 -17.17 -9.69 8.87
CA ASN A 606 -15.94 -8.88 8.88
C ASN A 606 -14.72 -9.73 9.25
N LEU A 607 -14.86 -10.68 10.18
CA LEU A 607 -13.76 -11.59 10.53
C LEU A 607 -13.40 -12.49 9.36
N LEU A 608 -14.40 -13.08 8.67
CA LEU A 608 -14.17 -13.93 7.51
C LEU A 608 -13.53 -13.15 6.36
N PHE A 609 -14.05 -11.95 6.08
CA PHE A 609 -13.44 -11.02 5.12
C PHE A 609 -11.98 -10.73 5.46
N THR A 610 -11.71 -10.39 6.74
CA THR A 610 -10.34 -10.11 7.21
C THR A 610 -9.43 -11.33 7.04
N ALA A 611 -9.90 -12.52 7.37
CA ALA A 611 -9.13 -13.75 7.22
C ALA A 611 -8.80 -14.06 5.76
N MET A 612 -9.79 -13.98 4.87
CA MET A 612 -9.60 -14.23 3.43
C MET A 612 -8.63 -13.27 2.80
N THR A 613 -8.69 -11.98 3.16
CA THR A 613 -7.79 -10.94 2.63
C THR A 613 -6.37 -11.00 3.17
N ARG A 614 -6.02 -11.96 4.04
CA ARG A 614 -4.62 -12.28 4.40
C ARG A 614 -3.91 -13.08 3.31
N ALA A 615 -4.64 -13.66 2.36
CA ALA A 615 -4.06 -14.51 1.33
C ALA A 615 -3.54 -13.72 0.13
N LYS A 616 -2.29 -13.98 -0.24
CA LYS A 616 -1.64 -13.45 -1.47
C LYS A 616 -1.92 -14.32 -2.69
N GLY A 617 -2.33 -15.58 -2.51
CA GLY A 617 -2.53 -16.52 -3.61
C GLY A 617 -3.75 -17.42 -3.47
N TRP A 618 -3.87 -18.15 -2.38
CA TRP A 618 -4.89 -19.20 -2.22
C TRP A 618 -5.56 -19.14 -0.86
N VAL A 619 -6.87 -19.35 -0.86
CA VAL A 619 -7.68 -19.47 0.37
C VAL A 619 -8.36 -20.83 0.41
N ARG A 620 -8.23 -21.51 1.54
CA ARG A 620 -8.92 -22.75 1.86
C ARG A 620 -9.74 -22.53 3.12
N LEU A 621 -11.06 -22.67 2.98
CA LEU A 621 -11.99 -22.54 4.11
C LEU A 621 -12.51 -23.92 4.47
N SER A 622 -12.64 -24.21 5.77
CA SER A 622 -13.24 -25.45 6.25
C SER A 622 -14.02 -25.25 7.54
N GLY A 623 -14.95 -26.10 7.79
CA GLY A 623 -15.79 -26.13 9.00
C GLY A 623 -16.76 -27.28 8.99
N LEU A 624 -17.61 -27.34 10.03
CA LEU A 624 -18.49 -28.48 10.32
C LEU A 624 -19.96 -28.14 10.17
N GLY A 625 -20.72 -29.10 9.70
CA GLY A 625 -22.19 -29.11 9.79
C GLY A 625 -22.88 -27.98 8.99
N GLU A 626 -24.12 -27.68 9.39
CA GLU A 626 -25.03 -26.79 8.65
C GLU A 626 -24.52 -25.34 8.53
N THR A 627 -23.86 -24.83 9.56
CA THR A 627 -23.33 -23.44 9.52
C THR A 627 -22.22 -23.30 8.51
N ALA A 628 -21.29 -24.27 8.44
CA ALA A 628 -20.26 -24.29 7.40
C ALA A 628 -20.88 -24.43 6.00
N GLN A 629 -21.96 -25.22 5.86
CA GLN A 629 -22.71 -25.39 4.61
C GLN A 629 -23.34 -24.06 4.13
N LEU A 630 -23.83 -23.20 5.04
CA LEU A 630 -24.35 -21.88 4.67
C LEU A 630 -23.24 -21.01 4.04
N TRP A 631 -22.03 -21.00 4.64
CA TRP A 631 -20.89 -20.29 4.06
C TRP A 631 -20.46 -20.88 2.72
N ALA A 632 -20.43 -22.23 2.61
CA ALA A 632 -20.07 -22.89 1.36
C ALA A 632 -21.04 -22.53 0.22
N ASN A 633 -22.34 -22.44 0.51
CA ASN A 633 -23.34 -22.03 -0.49
C ASN A 633 -23.17 -20.57 -0.92
N GLU A 634 -22.88 -19.65 0.00
CA GLU A 634 -22.60 -18.24 -0.36
C GLU A 634 -21.32 -18.13 -1.20
N ILE A 635 -20.25 -18.88 -0.85
CA ILE A 635 -18.99 -18.92 -1.61
C ILE A 635 -19.21 -19.48 -3.01
N GLN A 636 -19.94 -20.61 -3.12
CA GLN A 636 -20.25 -21.22 -4.40
C GLN A 636 -21.02 -20.23 -5.29
N LYS A 637 -22.00 -19.52 -4.74
CA LYS A 637 -22.77 -18.52 -5.48
C LYS A 637 -21.90 -17.34 -5.93
N ALA A 638 -20.99 -16.89 -5.08
CA ALA A 638 -20.04 -15.84 -5.43
C ALA A 638 -19.10 -16.26 -6.56
N LEU A 639 -18.64 -17.52 -6.56
CA LEU A 639 -17.82 -18.08 -7.65
C LEU A 639 -18.60 -18.26 -8.95
N GLU A 640 -19.89 -18.62 -8.89
CA GLU A 640 -20.75 -18.72 -10.08
C GLU A 640 -20.93 -17.35 -10.76
N GLU A 641 -21.15 -16.29 -9.99
CA GLU A 641 -21.36 -14.94 -10.48
C GLU A 641 -20.04 -14.20 -10.84
N TYR A 642 -18.87 -14.73 -10.38
CA TYR A 642 -17.57 -14.16 -10.66
C TYR A 642 -17.37 -13.91 -12.18
N PRO A 643 -16.82 -12.77 -12.61
CA PRO A 643 -16.14 -11.71 -11.82
C PRO A 643 -17.08 -10.57 -11.35
N TYR A 644 -18.36 -10.78 -11.35
CA TYR A 644 -19.38 -9.78 -11.01
C TYR A 644 -19.92 -10.03 -9.59
N LEU A 645 -20.37 -8.92 -8.98
CA LEU A 645 -21.32 -8.94 -7.87
C LEU A 645 -22.69 -8.56 -8.43
N ARG A 646 -23.63 -9.53 -8.49
CA ARG A 646 -24.97 -9.30 -9.02
C ARG A 646 -26.01 -9.48 -7.93
N PHE A 647 -26.83 -8.47 -7.72
CA PHE A 647 -27.84 -8.46 -6.67
C PHE A 647 -28.94 -7.44 -6.97
N ILE A 648 -30.02 -7.51 -6.19
CA ILE A 648 -31.07 -6.48 -6.17
C ILE A 648 -30.67 -5.45 -5.13
N TYR A 649 -30.58 -4.17 -5.54
CA TYR A 649 -30.20 -3.09 -4.63
C TYR A 649 -31.24 -2.92 -3.53
N PRO A 650 -30.84 -2.87 -2.24
CA PRO A 650 -31.73 -2.81 -1.10
C PRO A 650 -32.64 -1.59 -1.09
N THR A 651 -33.79 -1.70 -0.44
CA THR A 651 -34.69 -0.55 -0.24
C THR A 651 -34.08 0.46 0.75
N GLU A 652 -34.55 1.71 0.72
CA GLU A 652 -34.14 2.72 1.72
C GLU A 652 -34.45 2.27 3.15
N ALA A 653 -35.55 1.52 3.35
CA ALA A 653 -35.91 0.98 4.65
C ALA A 653 -34.89 -0.10 5.09
N ASP A 654 -34.44 -0.96 4.18
CA ASP A 654 -33.40 -1.95 4.47
C ASP A 654 -32.06 -1.27 4.80
N ILE A 655 -31.67 -0.25 4.04
CA ILE A 655 -30.44 0.51 4.29
C ILE A 655 -30.49 1.21 5.66
N LYS A 656 -31.60 1.86 6.00
CA LYS A 656 -31.79 2.48 7.32
C LYS A 656 -31.71 1.42 8.45
N LEU A 657 -32.29 0.26 8.21
CA LEU A 657 -32.24 -0.86 9.17
C LEU A 657 -30.80 -1.37 9.33
N MET A 658 -30.06 -1.55 8.24
CA MET A 658 -28.64 -1.94 8.27
C MET A 658 -27.80 -0.93 9.08
N LYS A 659 -27.94 0.36 8.81
CA LYS A 659 -27.22 1.43 9.53
C LYS A 659 -27.53 1.41 11.04
N ARG A 660 -28.81 1.25 11.40
CA ARG A 660 -29.22 1.14 12.81
C ARG A 660 -28.63 -0.10 13.48
N ASP A 661 -28.72 -1.25 12.84
CA ASP A 661 -28.22 -2.52 13.38
C ASP A 661 -26.68 -2.47 13.55
N MET A 662 -25.96 -1.82 12.62
CA MET A 662 -24.51 -1.59 12.73
C MET A 662 -24.16 -0.65 13.90
N ALA A 663 -24.89 0.44 14.06
CA ALA A 663 -24.69 1.37 15.17
C ALA A 663 -24.97 0.72 16.53
N GLU A 664 -26.03 -0.11 16.64
CA GLU A 664 -26.34 -0.88 17.83
C GLU A 664 -25.26 -1.91 18.16
N ALA A 665 -24.73 -2.61 17.14
CA ALA A 665 -23.63 -3.58 17.30
C ALA A 665 -22.35 -2.90 17.78
N SER A 666 -21.99 -1.78 17.20
CA SER A 666 -20.81 -0.98 17.59
C SER A 666 -20.98 -0.42 19.03
N ALA A 667 -22.16 0.09 19.38
CA ALA A 667 -22.44 0.58 20.72
C ALA A 667 -22.36 -0.57 21.77
N LYS A 668 -22.85 -1.75 21.42
CA LYS A 668 -22.77 -2.95 22.27
C LYS A 668 -21.34 -3.43 22.46
N GLU A 669 -20.54 -3.43 21.39
CA GLU A 669 -19.13 -3.79 21.45
C GLU A 669 -18.33 -2.79 22.29
N ASN A 670 -18.55 -1.49 22.10
CA ASN A 670 -17.94 -0.46 22.91
C ASN A 670 -18.32 -0.57 24.39
N LYS A 671 -19.56 -0.92 24.68
CA LYS A 671 -20.01 -1.18 26.06
C LYS A 671 -19.37 -2.42 26.67
N LEU A 672 -19.23 -3.49 25.88
CA LEU A 672 -18.57 -4.73 26.32
C LEU A 672 -17.08 -4.49 26.58
N ASN A 673 -16.41 -3.80 25.67
CA ASN A 673 -15.00 -3.43 25.84
C ASN A 673 -14.80 -2.55 27.08
N ARG A 674 -15.70 -1.60 27.36
CA ARG A 674 -15.68 -0.84 28.61
C ARG A 674 -15.78 -1.71 29.85
N LEU A 675 -16.73 -2.68 29.87
CA LEU A 675 -16.90 -3.58 31.00
C LEU A 675 -15.69 -4.51 31.19
N ILE A 676 -15.11 -5.02 30.11
CA ILE A 676 -13.89 -5.81 30.16
C ILE A 676 -12.72 -4.97 30.69
N ASP A 677 -12.61 -3.75 30.22
CA ASP A 677 -11.59 -2.82 30.63
C ASP A 677 -11.71 -2.39 32.11
N GLU A 678 -12.94 -2.20 32.61
CA GLU A 678 -13.20 -1.95 34.02
C GLU A 678 -12.78 -3.15 34.86
N LEU A 679 -13.12 -4.36 34.44
CA LEU A 679 -12.71 -5.61 35.12
C LEU A 679 -11.18 -5.80 35.10
N LEU A 680 -10.51 -5.50 33.99
CA LEU A 680 -9.04 -5.55 33.90
C LEU A 680 -8.33 -4.46 34.69
N GLY A 681 -9.03 -3.39 35.08
CA GLY A 681 -8.56 -2.37 36.02
C GLY A 681 -8.55 -2.84 37.46
N GLU A 682 -9.43 -3.77 37.83
CA GLU A 682 -9.61 -4.28 39.20
C GLU A 682 -9.07 -5.71 39.40
N MET A 683 -8.91 -6.50 38.33
CA MET A 683 -8.55 -7.92 38.35
C MET A 683 -7.50 -8.21 37.27
N SER A 684 -6.68 -9.24 37.49
CA SER A 684 -5.78 -9.73 36.45
C SER A 684 -6.55 -10.32 35.25
N PRO A 685 -5.95 -10.39 34.05
CA PRO A 685 -6.59 -10.99 32.87
C PRO A 685 -7.08 -12.42 33.09
N GLU A 686 -6.40 -13.18 33.95
CA GLU A 686 -6.77 -14.56 34.30
C GLU A 686 -7.98 -14.59 35.22
N GLU A 687 -8.06 -13.69 36.19
CA GLU A 687 -9.22 -13.57 37.08
C GLU A 687 -10.46 -13.08 36.33
N VAL A 688 -10.32 -12.13 35.39
CA VAL A 688 -11.43 -11.69 34.54
C VAL A 688 -11.94 -12.83 33.65
N LYS A 689 -11.03 -13.66 33.10
CA LYS A 689 -11.42 -14.82 32.32
C LYS A 689 -12.17 -15.83 33.18
N LEU A 690 -11.68 -16.15 34.36
CA LEU A 690 -12.30 -17.05 35.30
C LEU A 690 -13.69 -16.56 35.74
N PHE A 691 -13.82 -15.26 36.00
CA PHE A 691 -15.08 -14.61 36.37
C PHE A 691 -16.13 -14.72 35.26
N ILE A 692 -15.73 -14.48 34.02
CA ILE A 692 -16.61 -14.62 32.84
C ILE A 692 -17.04 -16.08 32.65
N GLU A 693 -16.13 -17.03 32.76
CA GLU A 693 -16.38 -18.48 32.65
C GLU A 693 -17.32 -18.98 33.74
N GLN A 694 -17.14 -18.55 34.99
CA GLN A 694 -18.02 -18.91 36.09
C GLN A 694 -19.44 -18.35 35.91
N ARG A 695 -19.57 -17.12 35.42
CA ARG A 695 -20.88 -16.53 35.14
C ARG A 695 -21.58 -17.16 33.92
N ALA A 696 -20.85 -17.65 32.95
CA ALA A 696 -21.40 -18.38 31.82
C ALA A 696 -21.99 -19.73 32.27
N LYS A 697 -21.26 -20.49 33.14
CA LYS A 697 -21.72 -21.74 33.73
C LYS A 697 -22.92 -21.60 34.65
N ASN A 698 -23.13 -20.45 35.28
CA ASN A 698 -24.28 -20.19 36.17
C ASN A 698 -25.52 -19.70 35.40
N LYS A 699 -25.48 -19.60 34.09
CA LYS A 699 -26.62 -19.22 33.23
C LYS A 699 -27.16 -20.40 32.40
N GLU A 700 -26.45 -21.52 32.35
CA GLU A 700 -26.94 -22.82 31.91
C GLU A 700 -27.62 -23.54 33.08
#